data_33063d09df7bf561a8b5efe372be882c
#
_entry.id   33063d09df7bf561a8b5efe372be882c
#
_cell.length_a   1.000
_cell.length_b   1.000
_cell.length_c   1.000
_cell.angle_alpha   90.00
_cell.angle_beta   90.00
_cell.angle_gamma   90.00
#
_symmetry.space_group_name_H-M   'P 1'
#
loop_
_entity.id
_entity.type
_entity.pdbx_description
1 polymer ?
#
loop_
_entity_poly.entity_id
_entity_poly.type
_entity_poly.pdbx_seq_one_letter_code
_entity_poly.pdbx_strand_id
1 'polypeptide(L)'
;VHTLNLGILAHVDAGKTSLTERLLHAAGVVEEVGSVDDGSTRTDSLALERQRGITIKSAVVSFALDGLTVNLIDTPGHPDFIAEVERVLHVLDGAVLVVSAVEGVQAQTRVLMRTLRRLSIPTLVFVNKTDRRGARDDALVRDIAAKLTPGAVAMGSVRGLGTRAAAFTPYGPDHPGGPGDPGNAAFAGRLADLLSRRDDALLADYVADEAAVTYRRLRKSLAEQTAGALVHPVFFGSAATGAGVAELTAGIKELLPAPAGDPEGPPAGTVFKVERGPGGEKAAYVRMLAGTLRTRQEVAYGDGDRAPVTEKVTGVEVFEQGAAVPAAGAGAGRIARVRGLAGVRIGDAVGAAVGRAAEARRHHFAPPTLETVVVPDRPADRGALHAALFQLAEQDPLIALRRGAGPGGLQELYVSLYGEVQKEVVGATLAGEYGLPVSFRESSVIHVERLAGSGSAYEKGDTDTNPFLATVGLRVDPAPPGTGVVFALAVELGSMPYAFFKAVEDTVRATLHQGLSGWEIPDVRVTLTHSGYWPRQSHAHQGFSKAMSSTGADFRGITPLVLADALKRAGTRVHEPVQRFRLEAPEDAVPALWPVFAALAAVVDGQEVRGGVAVLEGEVPAAQVHGLERRLPGLTRGEGVLETSFGRYREVRGPAPARPRTDHNPLDRKEYLLHVQRRV
;
A
#
# COMPACT_ATOMS: atom_id res chain seq x y z
N VAL A 1 -12.74 -19.10 19.52
CA VAL A 1 -11.41 -18.49 19.76
C VAL A 1 -11.46 -17.08 19.18
N HIS A 2 -11.31 -16.06 20.02
CA HIS A 2 -11.21 -14.69 19.54
C HIS A 2 -9.82 -14.46 18.93
N THR A 3 -9.77 -13.82 17.78
CA THR A 3 -8.50 -13.52 17.10
C THR A 3 -8.39 -12.02 16.86
N LEU A 4 -7.25 -11.45 17.21
CA LEU A 4 -6.89 -10.05 16.97
C LEU A 4 -5.72 -10.01 15.97
N ASN A 5 -5.90 -9.31 14.86
CA ASN A 5 -4.80 -9.03 13.92
C ASN A 5 -4.22 -7.66 14.24
N LEU A 6 -3.06 -7.68 14.88
CA LEU A 6 -2.41 -6.51 15.46
C LEU A 6 -1.24 -6.05 14.60
N GLY A 7 -1.28 -4.81 14.12
CA GLY A 7 -0.13 -4.19 13.44
C GLY A 7 0.78 -3.45 14.42
N ILE A 8 2.09 -3.62 14.28
CA ILE A 8 3.06 -2.74 14.95
C ILE A 8 3.67 -1.82 13.88
N LEU A 9 3.43 -0.51 14.05
CA LEU A 9 3.86 0.54 13.13
C LEU A 9 4.78 1.52 13.85
N ALA A 10 5.81 1.98 13.16
CA ALA A 10 6.78 2.92 13.72
C ALA A 10 7.52 3.66 12.61
N HIS A 11 8.09 4.81 12.94
CA HIS A 11 9.19 5.35 12.14
C HIS A 11 10.48 4.54 12.33
N VAL A 12 11.43 4.73 11.45
CA VAL A 12 12.76 4.07 11.52
C VAL A 12 13.39 4.36 12.89
N ASP A 13 14.05 3.37 13.47
CA ASP A 13 14.74 3.43 14.77
C ASP A 13 13.86 3.68 16.01
N ALA A 14 12.53 3.73 15.92
CA ALA A 14 11.67 3.84 17.11
C ALA A 14 11.74 2.61 18.04
N GLY A 15 12.30 1.51 17.58
CA GLY A 15 12.42 0.24 18.30
C GLY A 15 11.23 -0.70 18.12
N LYS A 16 10.63 -0.68 16.92
CA LYS A 16 9.53 -1.54 16.52
C LYS A 16 9.88 -3.03 16.69
N THR A 17 10.92 -3.51 16.02
CA THR A 17 11.36 -4.91 16.06
C THR A 17 11.73 -5.35 17.48
N SER A 18 12.39 -4.48 18.26
CA SER A 18 12.67 -4.77 19.67
C SER A 18 11.41 -4.93 20.52
N LEU A 19 10.34 -4.14 20.24
CA LEU A 19 9.05 -4.30 20.91
C LEU A 19 8.36 -5.60 20.49
N THR A 20 8.39 -5.94 19.21
CA THR A 20 7.88 -7.21 18.69
C THR A 20 8.53 -8.40 19.37
N GLU A 21 9.87 -8.47 19.42
CA GLU A 21 10.61 -9.52 20.10
C GLU A 21 10.28 -9.60 21.60
N ARG A 22 10.12 -8.45 22.25
CA ARG A 22 9.76 -8.39 23.66
C ARG A 22 8.33 -8.89 23.94
N LEU A 23 7.37 -8.60 23.07
CA LEU A 23 6.00 -9.14 23.16
C LEU A 23 5.99 -10.66 22.97
N LEU A 24 6.76 -11.17 22.00
CA LEU A 24 6.88 -12.61 21.74
C LEU A 24 7.54 -13.33 22.94
N HIS A 25 8.56 -12.74 23.55
CA HIS A 25 9.19 -13.26 24.76
C HIS A 25 8.21 -13.26 25.94
N ALA A 26 7.49 -12.17 26.18
CA ALA A 26 6.50 -12.07 27.24
C ALA A 26 5.34 -13.09 27.07
N ALA A 27 5.03 -13.46 25.83
CA ALA A 27 4.04 -14.49 25.50
C ALA A 27 4.60 -15.92 25.47
N GLY A 28 5.91 -16.10 25.77
CA GLY A 28 6.56 -17.41 25.80
C GLY A 28 6.80 -18.06 24.43
N VAL A 29 6.75 -17.28 23.35
CA VAL A 29 6.99 -17.77 21.98
C VAL A 29 8.48 -17.89 21.67
N VAL A 30 9.29 -17.04 22.28
CA VAL A 30 10.76 -17.07 22.19
C VAL A 30 11.35 -17.15 23.61
N GLU A 31 12.42 -17.94 23.77
CA GLU A 31 13.09 -18.14 25.07
C GLU A 31 13.94 -16.93 25.46
N GLU A 32 14.56 -16.29 24.48
CA GLU A 32 15.39 -15.09 24.63
C GLU A 32 14.93 -13.98 23.68
N VAL A 33 15.11 -12.73 24.09
CA VAL A 33 14.76 -11.57 23.26
C VAL A 33 15.82 -11.40 22.20
N GLY A 34 15.43 -11.51 20.92
CA GLY A 34 16.33 -11.25 19.79
C GLY A 34 16.85 -9.81 19.79
N SER A 35 18.06 -9.62 19.30
CA SER A 35 18.72 -8.32 19.16
C SER A 35 18.78 -7.96 17.67
N VAL A 36 18.35 -6.75 17.34
CA VAL A 36 18.48 -6.19 15.99
C VAL A 36 19.95 -6.03 15.63
N ASP A 37 20.78 -5.58 16.58
CA ASP A 37 22.20 -5.33 16.38
C ASP A 37 22.97 -6.64 16.10
N ASP A 38 22.55 -7.76 16.72
CA ASP A 38 23.16 -9.08 16.53
C ASP A 38 22.51 -9.88 15.39
N GLY A 39 21.45 -9.35 14.76
CA GLY A 39 20.71 -10.01 13.67
C GLY A 39 20.02 -11.30 14.09
N SER A 40 19.67 -11.46 15.39
CA SER A 40 19.07 -12.66 15.98
C SER A 40 17.54 -12.57 16.09
N THR A 41 16.91 -11.54 15.51
CA THR A 41 15.47 -11.31 15.56
C THR A 41 14.71 -12.37 14.76
N ARG A 42 13.54 -12.78 15.26
CA ARG A 42 12.69 -13.77 14.61
C ARG A 42 11.90 -13.22 13.43
N THR A 43 11.61 -11.94 13.45
CA THR A 43 10.79 -11.28 12.41
C THR A 43 11.59 -10.85 11.18
N ASP A 44 12.89 -10.60 11.32
CA ASP A 44 13.75 -10.18 10.21
C ASP A 44 14.28 -11.40 9.45
N SER A 45 13.62 -11.76 8.36
CA SER A 45 13.90 -12.97 7.58
C SER A 45 15.02 -12.79 6.55
N LEU A 46 15.18 -11.56 6.01
CA LEU A 46 16.16 -11.26 4.98
C LEU A 46 17.54 -10.94 5.58
N ALA A 47 18.60 -11.41 4.93
CA ALA A 47 19.98 -11.06 5.32
C ALA A 47 20.20 -9.53 5.33
N LEU A 48 19.55 -8.81 4.40
CA LEU A 48 19.65 -7.36 4.30
C LEU A 48 18.92 -6.64 5.44
N GLU A 49 17.78 -7.17 5.93
CA GLU A 49 17.09 -6.65 7.12
C GLU A 49 18.01 -6.68 8.32
N ARG A 50 18.66 -7.84 8.55
CA ARG A 50 19.62 -8.04 9.65
C ARG A 50 20.87 -7.17 9.52
N GLN A 51 21.38 -7.01 8.30
CA GLN A 51 22.57 -6.18 8.05
C GLN A 51 22.31 -4.68 8.26
N ARG A 52 21.10 -4.20 7.92
CA ARG A 52 20.74 -2.78 7.99
C ARG A 52 19.92 -2.40 9.22
N GLY A 53 19.43 -3.37 9.98
CA GLY A 53 18.56 -3.15 11.13
C GLY A 53 17.20 -2.55 10.78
N ILE A 54 16.71 -2.76 9.55
CA ILE A 54 15.41 -2.27 9.09
C ILE A 54 14.52 -3.42 8.62
N THR A 55 13.24 -3.41 8.97
CA THR A 55 12.27 -4.35 8.41
C THR A 55 11.90 -3.92 6.99
N ILE A 56 11.93 -4.87 6.06
CA ILE A 56 11.65 -4.67 4.63
C ILE A 56 10.34 -5.33 4.24
N LYS A 57 10.12 -6.59 4.65
CA LYS A 57 8.90 -7.36 4.38
C LYS A 57 8.07 -7.51 5.66
N SER A 58 6.75 -7.47 5.54
CA SER A 58 5.87 -7.76 6.67
C SER A 58 6.00 -9.23 7.10
N ALA A 59 6.07 -9.46 8.39
CA ALA A 59 6.08 -10.79 9.00
C ALA A 59 4.82 -11.01 9.83
N VAL A 60 4.28 -12.23 9.80
CA VAL A 60 3.13 -12.64 10.63
C VAL A 60 3.61 -13.63 11.66
N VAL A 61 3.45 -13.30 12.93
CA VAL A 61 3.79 -14.17 14.07
C VAL A 61 2.61 -14.19 15.02
N SER A 62 2.22 -15.37 15.51
CA SER A 62 1.09 -15.48 16.43
C SER A 62 1.52 -15.84 17.85
N PHE A 63 0.77 -15.36 18.81
CA PHE A 63 0.89 -15.72 20.23
C PHE A 63 -0.47 -15.70 20.91
N ALA A 64 -0.55 -16.32 22.08
CA ALA A 64 -1.77 -16.36 22.88
C ALA A 64 -1.65 -15.42 24.10
N LEU A 65 -2.74 -14.67 24.35
CA LEU A 65 -2.92 -13.83 25.53
C LEU A 65 -4.20 -14.25 26.24
N ASP A 66 -4.14 -15.10 27.25
CA ASP A 66 -5.29 -15.50 28.09
C ASP A 66 -6.58 -15.79 27.29
N GLY A 67 -6.50 -16.65 26.28
CA GLY A 67 -7.64 -17.05 25.44
C GLY A 67 -7.89 -16.18 24.21
N LEU A 68 -7.15 -15.09 24.02
CA LEU A 68 -7.10 -14.31 22.80
C LEU A 68 -5.90 -14.76 21.94
N THR A 69 -6.13 -15.14 20.69
CA THR A 69 -5.05 -15.34 19.73
C THR A 69 -4.69 -14.02 19.07
N VAL A 70 -3.46 -13.57 19.20
CA VAL A 70 -2.95 -12.37 18.52
C VAL A 70 -2.10 -12.78 17.35
N ASN A 71 -2.50 -12.42 16.13
CA ASN A 71 -1.62 -12.42 14.96
C ASN A 71 -0.95 -11.07 14.88
N LEU A 72 0.30 -11.01 15.27
CA LEU A 72 1.10 -9.81 15.18
C LEU A 72 1.67 -9.70 13.78
N ILE A 73 1.44 -8.55 13.13
CA ILE A 73 1.95 -8.25 11.81
C ILE A 73 2.98 -7.14 11.95
N ASP A 74 4.24 -7.51 11.80
CA ASP A 74 5.35 -6.57 11.82
C ASP A 74 5.46 -5.91 10.44
N THR A 75 5.53 -4.57 10.39
CA THR A 75 5.50 -3.79 9.14
C THR A 75 6.81 -3.02 8.94
N PRO A 76 7.21 -2.75 7.69
CA PRO A 76 8.35 -1.87 7.43
C PRO A 76 8.19 -0.49 8.06
N GLY A 77 9.31 0.07 8.53
CA GLY A 77 9.36 1.45 9.04
C GLY A 77 9.90 2.46 8.03
N HIS A 78 10.46 2.05 6.89
CA HIS A 78 11.07 2.94 5.91
C HIS A 78 10.05 3.42 4.86
N PRO A 79 10.06 4.71 4.46
CA PRO A 79 9.11 5.27 3.48
C PRO A 79 9.07 4.54 2.13
N ASP A 80 10.20 4.03 1.64
CA ASP A 80 10.28 3.29 0.37
C ASP A 80 9.44 2.00 0.36
N PHE A 81 9.06 1.49 1.54
CA PHE A 81 8.23 0.28 1.71
C PHE A 81 6.81 0.60 2.14
N ILE A 82 6.35 1.82 1.91
CA ILE A 82 5.01 2.27 2.31
C ILE A 82 3.89 1.42 1.68
N ALA A 83 4.12 0.87 0.49
CA ALA A 83 3.21 -0.04 -0.17
C ALA A 83 2.95 -1.33 0.62
N GLU A 84 3.99 -1.85 1.29
CA GLU A 84 3.86 -3.02 2.15
C GLU A 84 3.03 -2.70 3.40
N VAL A 85 3.23 -1.50 3.96
CA VAL A 85 2.40 -0.99 5.08
C VAL A 85 0.95 -0.88 4.65
N GLU A 86 0.66 -0.32 3.47
CA GLU A 86 -0.71 -0.16 2.96
C GLU A 86 -1.47 -1.49 2.89
N ARG A 87 -0.83 -2.54 2.39
CA ARG A 87 -1.44 -3.87 2.27
C ARG A 87 -1.81 -4.46 3.62
N VAL A 88 -0.97 -4.25 4.62
CA VAL A 88 -1.21 -4.72 5.98
C VAL A 88 -2.34 -3.95 6.65
N LEU A 89 -2.43 -2.63 6.47
CA LEU A 89 -3.45 -1.79 7.11
C LEU A 89 -4.89 -2.30 6.88
N HIS A 90 -5.17 -2.83 5.68
CA HIS A 90 -6.51 -3.34 5.34
C HIS A 90 -6.92 -4.64 6.07
N VAL A 91 -5.99 -5.30 6.73
CA VAL A 91 -6.24 -6.57 7.41
C VAL A 91 -6.12 -6.49 8.93
N LEU A 92 -5.82 -5.29 9.47
CA LEU A 92 -5.69 -5.06 10.90
C LEU A 92 -7.05 -4.88 11.58
N ASP A 93 -7.15 -5.44 12.80
CA ASP A 93 -8.23 -5.17 13.74
C ASP A 93 -7.83 -4.07 14.73
N GLY A 94 -6.53 -3.86 14.93
CA GLY A 94 -5.97 -2.83 15.77
C GLY A 94 -4.48 -2.62 15.51
N ALA A 95 -3.94 -1.53 16.04
CA ALA A 95 -2.54 -1.16 15.84
C ALA A 95 -1.88 -0.67 17.15
N VAL A 96 -0.56 -0.88 17.24
CA VAL A 96 0.32 -0.20 18.18
C VAL A 96 1.25 0.72 17.39
N LEU A 97 1.12 2.02 17.58
CA LEU A 97 2.00 3.02 17.00
C LEU A 97 3.14 3.31 17.98
N VAL A 98 4.36 2.94 17.62
CA VAL A 98 5.55 3.13 18.45
C VAL A 98 6.16 4.50 18.18
N VAL A 99 6.38 5.26 19.25
CA VAL A 99 7.00 6.58 19.23
C VAL A 99 8.22 6.56 20.15
N SER A 100 9.34 7.11 19.72
CA SER A 100 10.52 7.20 20.59
C SER A 100 10.38 8.32 21.61
N ALA A 101 10.65 8.04 22.89
CA ALA A 101 10.70 9.05 23.95
C ALA A 101 11.81 10.10 23.73
N VAL A 102 12.84 9.75 22.97
CA VAL A 102 14.00 10.60 22.69
C VAL A 102 13.77 11.45 21.44
N GLU A 103 13.50 10.78 20.29
CA GLU A 103 13.31 11.46 19.00
C GLU A 103 11.93 12.15 18.89
N GLY A 104 10.94 11.67 19.63
CA GLY A 104 9.59 12.23 19.63
C GLY A 104 8.77 11.90 18.39
N VAL A 105 7.81 12.76 18.08
CA VAL A 105 6.91 12.59 16.92
C VAL A 105 7.64 12.97 15.63
N GLN A 106 7.91 11.98 14.80
CA GLN A 106 8.56 12.14 13.50
C GLN A 106 7.54 12.33 12.36
N ALA A 107 7.98 12.79 11.18
CA ALA A 107 7.14 12.95 10.00
C ALA A 107 6.38 11.68 9.65
N GLN A 108 7.08 10.57 9.58
CA GLN A 108 6.49 9.29 9.25
C GLN A 108 5.47 8.83 10.29
N THR A 109 5.69 9.11 11.58
CA THR A 109 4.71 8.85 12.65
C THR A 109 3.40 9.57 12.37
N ARG A 110 3.46 10.82 11.86
CA ARG A 110 2.26 11.61 11.50
C ARG A 110 1.54 11.01 10.30
N VAL A 111 2.28 10.61 9.26
CA VAL A 111 1.70 9.95 8.06
C VAL A 111 0.98 8.67 8.47
N LEU A 112 1.62 7.82 9.28
CA LEU A 112 1.03 6.57 9.78
C LEU A 112 -0.22 6.85 10.61
N MET A 113 -0.16 7.76 11.59
CA MET A 113 -1.32 8.07 12.45
C MET A 113 -2.48 8.67 11.66
N ARG A 114 -2.20 9.53 10.68
CA ARG A 114 -3.21 10.09 9.80
C ARG A 114 -3.93 9.01 9.00
N THR A 115 -3.18 8.02 8.50
CA THR A 115 -3.74 6.89 7.76
C THR A 115 -4.54 5.94 8.67
N LEU A 116 -4.05 5.61 9.85
CA LEU A 116 -4.76 4.81 10.85
C LEU A 116 -6.11 5.44 11.21
N ARG A 117 -6.14 6.75 11.46
CA ARG A 117 -7.36 7.51 11.75
C ARG A 117 -8.33 7.53 10.57
N ARG A 118 -7.84 7.74 9.35
CA ARG A 118 -8.66 7.73 8.13
C ARG A 118 -9.32 6.38 7.88
N LEU A 119 -8.62 5.29 8.21
CA LEU A 119 -9.13 3.92 8.12
C LEU A 119 -9.92 3.49 9.35
N SER A 120 -10.04 4.37 10.35
CA SER A 120 -10.71 4.07 11.63
C SER A 120 -10.12 2.82 12.31
N ILE A 121 -8.81 2.61 12.23
CA ILE A 121 -8.12 1.50 12.89
C ILE A 121 -7.90 1.86 14.37
N PRO A 122 -8.44 1.08 15.30
CA PRO A 122 -8.19 1.25 16.73
C PRO A 122 -6.69 1.23 17.03
N THR A 123 -6.17 2.28 17.69
CA THR A 123 -4.73 2.45 17.83
C THR A 123 -4.33 2.81 19.25
N LEU A 124 -3.42 2.02 19.81
CA LEU A 124 -2.68 2.35 21.03
C LEU A 124 -1.34 3.00 20.65
N VAL A 125 -0.87 3.94 21.45
CA VAL A 125 0.45 4.55 21.27
C VAL A 125 1.39 4.00 22.32
N PHE A 126 2.56 3.52 21.92
CA PHE A 126 3.61 3.07 22.82
C PHE A 126 4.82 3.98 22.72
N VAL A 127 5.08 4.75 23.78
CA VAL A 127 6.25 5.62 23.90
C VAL A 127 7.43 4.78 24.39
N ASN A 128 8.29 4.38 23.47
CA ASN A 128 9.44 3.50 23.69
C ASN A 128 10.71 4.27 24.07
N LYS A 129 11.73 3.58 24.52
CA LYS A 129 13.05 4.12 24.90
C LYS A 129 13.03 5.07 26.12
N THR A 130 12.14 4.84 27.08
CA THR A 130 12.07 5.62 28.33
C THR A 130 13.32 5.44 29.19
N ASP A 131 14.11 4.39 28.94
CA ASP A 131 15.39 4.09 29.58
C ASP A 131 16.57 4.93 29.05
N ARG A 132 16.40 5.62 27.93
CA ARG A 132 17.48 6.35 27.26
C ARG A 132 17.59 7.80 27.77
N ARG A 133 18.83 8.27 27.93
CA ARG A 133 19.09 9.67 28.30
C ARG A 133 18.46 10.63 27.27
N GLY A 134 17.78 11.64 27.77
CA GLY A 134 17.04 12.60 26.94
C GLY A 134 15.58 12.19 26.64
N ALA A 135 15.10 11.08 27.20
CA ALA A 135 13.71 10.68 27.12
C ALA A 135 12.79 11.75 27.74
N ARG A 136 11.60 11.91 27.14
CA ARG A 136 10.56 12.87 27.53
C ARG A 136 9.26 12.13 27.82
N ASP A 137 8.48 12.61 28.75
CA ASP A 137 7.15 12.07 29.13
C ASP A 137 6.02 13.07 28.86
N ASP A 138 5.61 13.88 29.83
CA ASP A 138 4.48 14.81 29.68
C ASP A 138 4.62 15.80 28.52
N ALA A 139 5.85 16.26 28.23
CA ALA A 139 6.10 17.12 27.09
C ALA A 139 5.82 16.37 25.77
N LEU A 140 6.15 15.08 25.70
CA LEU A 140 5.88 14.25 24.53
C LEU A 140 4.39 13.94 24.42
N VAL A 141 3.65 13.74 25.51
CA VAL A 141 2.17 13.58 25.47
C VAL A 141 1.52 14.82 24.85
N ARG A 142 1.97 16.02 25.24
CA ARG A 142 1.50 17.27 24.63
C ARG A 142 1.82 17.34 23.13
N ASP A 143 3.03 16.91 22.73
CA ASP A 143 3.43 16.80 21.32
C ASP A 143 2.54 15.81 20.54
N ILE A 144 2.27 14.64 21.11
CA ILE A 144 1.37 13.65 20.54
C ILE A 144 -0.04 14.21 20.37
N ALA A 145 -0.56 14.88 21.40
CA ALA A 145 -1.87 15.52 21.35
C ALA A 145 -1.96 16.60 20.26
N ALA A 146 -0.91 17.42 20.11
CA ALA A 146 -0.87 18.51 19.14
C ALA A 146 -0.61 18.03 17.70
N LYS A 147 0.29 17.04 17.51
CA LYS A 147 0.81 16.66 16.20
C LYS A 147 0.16 15.40 15.62
N LEU A 148 -0.37 14.49 16.44
CA LEU A 148 -0.99 13.25 16.00
C LEU A 148 -2.51 13.27 16.17
N THR A 149 -2.99 13.44 17.40
CA THR A 149 -4.42 13.38 17.71
C THR A 149 -4.75 14.00 19.06
N PRO A 150 -5.75 14.90 19.13
CA PRO A 150 -6.22 15.45 20.41
C PRO A 150 -6.89 14.40 21.31
N GLY A 151 -7.19 13.21 20.77
CA GLY A 151 -7.75 12.07 21.52
C GLY A 151 -6.69 11.24 22.24
N ALA A 152 -5.44 11.69 22.34
CA ALA A 152 -4.39 10.99 23.07
C ALA A 152 -4.57 11.14 24.59
N VAL A 153 -4.46 10.04 25.34
CA VAL A 153 -4.54 10.02 26.81
C VAL A 153 -3.46 9.13 27.40
N ALA A 154 -2.63 9.69 28.29
CA ALA A 154 -1.61 8.93 29.01
C ALA A 154 -2.26 7.99 30.03
N MET A 155 -1.93 6.70 29.95
CA MET A 155 -2.48 5.65 30.81
C MET A 155 -1.72 5.46 32.12
N GLY A 156 -0.67 6.24 32.35
CA GLY A 156 0.17 6.17 33.54
C GLY A 156 1.31 7.18 33.47
N SER A 157 2.22 7.09 34.42
CA SER A 157 3.43 7.92 34.53
C SER A 157 4.71 7.08 34.48
N VAL A 158 5.86 7.72 34.24
CA VAL A 158 7.16 7.05 34.22
C VAL A 158 7.97 7.48 35.43
N ARG A 159 8.52 6.49 36.17
CA ARG A 159 9.51 6.73 37.23
C ARG A 159 10.90 6.43 36.69
N GLY A 160 11.90 7.17 37.13
CA GLY A 160 13.30 6.95 36.71
C GLY A 160 13.56 7.19 35.22
N LEU A 161 12.79 8.11 34.59
CA LEU A 161 12.90 8.47 33.18
C LEU A 161 14.35 8.76 32.79
N GLY A 162 14.79 8.25 31.64
CA GLY A 162 16.15 8.46 31.11
C GLY A 162 17.22 7.53 31.74
N THR A 163 16.81 6.56 32.53
CA THR A 163 17.71 5.57 33.16
C THR A 163 17.24 4.13 32.93
N ARG A 164 18.12 3.15 33.06
CA ARG A 164 17.79 1.72 32.96
C ARG A 164 16.74 1.27 34.00
N ALA A 165 16.54 2.04 35.07
CA ALA A 165 15.54 1.79 36.10
C ALA A 165 14.17 2.43 35.77
N ALA A 166 14.00 2.94 34.55
CA ALA A 166 12.72 3.49 34.11
C ALA A 166 11.61 2.43 34.24
N ALA A 167 10.52 2.80 34.91
CA ALA A 167 9.39 1.94 35.15
C ALA A 167 8.08 2.68 34.87
N PHE A 168 7.16 2.05 34.18
CA PHE A 168 5.82 2.57 33.96
C PHE A 168 4.93 2.27 35.16
N THR A 169 4.15 3.24 35.55
CA THR A 169 3.19 3.14 36.66
C THR A 169 1.82 3.52 36.11
N PRO A 170 0.90 2.55 35.81
CA PRO A 170 -0.41 2.85 35.25
C PRO A 170 -1.26 3.64 36.25
N TYR A 171 -2.21 4.45 35.80
CA TYR A 171 -3.24 5.07 36.62
C TYR A 171 -4.43 4.10 36.83
N GLY A 172 -5.01 4.14 37.99
CA GLY A 172 -6.20 3.34 38.31
C GLY A 172 -6.40 3.10 39.81
N PRO A 173 -7.58 2.63 40.24
CA PRO A 173 -7.90 2.43 41.64
C PRO A 173 -7.08 1.31 42.31
N ASP A 174 -6.63 0.32 41.57
CA ASP A 174 -5.85 -0.83 42.05
C ASP A 174 -4.34 -0.56 42.09
N HIS A 175 -3.94 0.67 41.83
CA HIS A 175 -2.54 1.09 41.73
C HIS A 175 -1.93 1.38 43.14
N PRO A 176 -0.57 1.33 43.27
CA PRO A 176 0.13 1.55 44.54
C PRO A 176 -0.25 2.82 45.31
N GLY A 177 -0.80 3.86 44.65
CA GLY A 177 -1.33 5.05 45.30
C GLY A 177 -2.80 4.93 45.75
N GLY A 178 -3.53 3.92 45.28
CA GLY A 178 -4.94 3.74 45.59
C GLY A 178 -5.88 4.83 45.06
N PRO A 179 -7.17 4.78 45.36
CA PRO A 179 -8.17 5.75 44.88
C PRO A 179 -7.93 7.18 45.37
N GLY A 180 -7.20 7.35 46.48
CA GLY A 180 -6.88 8.67 47.07
C GLY A 180 -5.62 9.33 46.49
N ASP A 181 -4.90 8.69 45.56
CA ASP A 181 -3.72 9.27 44.92
C ASP A 181 -4.13 10.47 44.05
N PRO A 182 -3.53 11.66 44.23
CA PRO A 182 -3.85 12.84 43.42
C PRO A 182 -3.63 12.63 41.90
N GLY A 183 -2.70 11.77 41.52
CA GLY A 183 -2.44 11.42 40.10
C GLY A 183 -3.60 10.62 39.50
N ASN A 184 -4.19 9.68 40.28
CA ASN A 184 -5.32 8.89 39.84
C ASN A 184 -6.61 9.74 39.76
N ALA A 185 -6.85 10.64 40.72
CA ALA A 185 -7.97 11.58 40.66
C ALA A 185 -7.87 12.53 39.47
N ALA A 186 -6.69 13.12 39.23
CA ALA A 186 -6.44 13.96 38.07
C ALA A 186 -6.56 13.20 36.74
N PHE A 187 -6.19 11.92 36.71
CA PHE A 187 -6.38 11.07 35.54
C PHE A 187 -7.86 10.82 35.27
N ALA A 188 -8.65 10.46 36.29
CA ALA A 188 -10.07 10.24 36.15
C ALA A 188 -10.78 11.49 35.60
N GLY A 189 -10.47 12.68 36.11
CA GLY A 189 -11.00 13.94 35.59
C GLY A 189 -10.63 14.19 34.14
N ARG A 190 -9.33 14.04 33.76
CA ARG A 190 -8.89 14.19 32.36
C ARG A 190 -9.58 13.18 31.44
N LEU A 191 -9.78 11.94 31.92
CA LEU A 191 -10.44 10.90 31.15
C LEU A 191 -11.93 11.22 30.96
N ALA A 192 -12.61 11.67 32.01
CA ALA A 192 -14.00 12.11 31.93
C ALA A 192 -14.19 13.27 30.96
N ASP A 193 -13.35 14.30 31.04
CA ASP A 193 -13.34 15.43 30.11
C ASP A 193 -13.14 15.00 28.63
N LEU A 194 -12.25 14.05 28.39
CA LEU A 194 -11.96 13.59 27.04
C LEU A 194 -13.11 12.76 26.46
N LEU A 195 -13.63 11.80 27.25
CA LEU A 195 -14.63 10.85 26.81
C LEU A 195 -16.01 11.49 26.67
N SER A 196 -16.39 12.41 27.56
CA SER A 196 -17.67 13.09 27.53
C SER A 196 -17.89 13.95 26.30
N ARG A 197 -16.83 14.35 25.59
CA ARG A 197 -16.94 15.09 24.33
C ARG A 197 -17.65 14.32 23.22
N ARG A 198 -17.77 13.00 23.33
CA ARG A 198 -18.34 12.09 22.33
C ARG A 198 -19.29 11.02 22.91
N ASP A 199 -19.60 11.11 24.18
CA ASP A 199 -20.53 10.24 24.90
C ASP A 199 -21.52 11.13 25.67
N ASP A 200 -22.66 11.44 25.03
CA ASP A 200 -23.68 12.34 25.60
C ASP A 200 -24.25 11.79 26.92
N ALA A 201 -24.33 10.47 27.07
CA ALA A 201 -24.80 9.85 28.32
C ALA A 201 -23.76 10.03 29.43
N LEU A 202 -22.48 9.85 29.14
CA LEU A 202 -21.40 10.13 30.08
C LEU A 202 -21.33 11.61 30.44
N LEU A 203 -21.54 12.51 29.46
CA LEU A 203 -21.61 13.94 29.71
C LEU A 203 -22.74 14.31 30.66
N ALA A 204 -23.94 13.75 30.46
CA ALA A 204 -25.08 13.97 31.31
C ALA A 204 -24.84 13.49 32.75
N ASP A 205 -24.26 12.28 32.88
CA ASP A 205 -23.89 11.72 34.20
C ASP A 205 -22.84 12.61 34.91
N TYR A 206 -21.80 13.06 34.16
CA TYR A 206 -20.72 13.87 34.71
C TYR A 206 -21.17 15.27 35.14
N VAL A 207 -22.07 15.89 34.38
CA VAL A 207 -22.62 17.21 34.70
C VAL A 207 -23.59 17.13 35.88
N ALA A 208 -24.35 16.04 36.02
CA ALA A 208 -25.29 15.84 37.11
C ALA A 208 -24.57 15.59 38.45
N ASP A 209 -23.57 14.73 38.46
CA ASP A 209 -22.75 14.44 39.64
C ASP A 209 -21.39 13.83 39.18
N GLU A 210 -20.33 14.62 39.24
CA GLU A 210 -18.98 14.17 38.91
C GLU A 210 -18.54 12.94 39.75
N ALA A 211 -18.95 12.86 41.00
CA ALA A 211 -18.59 11.76 41.91
C ALA A 211 -19.34 10.45 41.59
N ALA A 212 -20.47 10.52 40.88
CA ALA A 212 -21.23 9.34 40.46
C ALA A 212 -20.60 8.62 39.26
N VAL A 213 -19.72 9.27 38.52
CA VAL A 213 -19.02 8.66 37.36
C VAL A 213 -17.91 7.74 37.86
N THR A 214 -18.23 6.46 37.94
CA THR A 214 -17.28 5.44 38.42
C THR A 214 -16.15 5.20 37.44
N TYR A 215 -14.97 4.84 37.95
CA TYR A 215 -13.82 4.43 37.10
C TYR A 215 -14.18 3.30 36.12
N ARG A 216 -15.03 2.35 36.53
CA ARG A 216 -15.54 1.27 35.69
C ARG A 216 -16.33 1.81 34.49
N ARG A 217 -17.13 2.85 34.66
CA ARG A 217 -17.89 3.50 33.57
C ARG A 217 -16.93 4.20 32.61
N LEU A 218 -15.90 4.90 33.12
CA LEU A 218 -14.87 5.53 32.33
C LEU A 218 -14.06 4.50 31.50
N ARG A 219 -13.66 3.38 32.11
CA ARG A 219 -12.93 2.30 31.42
C ARG A 219 -13.75 1.69 30.28
N LYS A 220 -15.07 1.49 30.50
CA LYS A 220 -15.97 0.99 29.47
C LYS A 220 -16.04 1.96 28.28
N SER A 221 -16.30 3.25 28.54
CA SER A 221 -16.36 4.28 27.51
C SER A 221 -15.00 4.44 26.80
N LEU A 222 -13.87 4.33 27.52
CA LEU A 222 -12.53 4.32 26.94
C LEU A 222 -12.36 3.17 25.95
N ALA A 223 -12.75 1.95 26.32
CA ALA A 223 -12.64 0.79 25.43
C ALA A 223 -13.51 0.96 24.17
N GLU A 224 -14.76 1.42 24.34
CA GLU A 224 -15.68 1.67 23.22
C GLU A 224 -15.14 2.77 22.27
N GLN A 225 -14.64 3.88 22.81
CA GLN A 225 -14.10 4.97 22.00
C GLN A 225 -12.74 4.64 21.39
N THR A 226 -11.91 3.80 22.03
CA THR A 226 -10.67 3.27 21.45
C THR A 226 -11.01 2.33 20.29
N ALA A 227 -11.96 1.42 20.47
CA ALA A 227 -12.44 0.54 19.41
C ALA A 227 -13.03 1.31 18.22
N GLY A 228 -13.61 2.48 18.47
CA GLY A 228 -14.07 3.42 17.43
C GLY A 228 -12.97 4.31 16.83
N ALA A 229 -11.70 4.12 17.19
CA ALA A 229 -10.55 4.95 16.78
C ALA A 229 -10.74 6.47 17.09
N LEU A 230 -11.47 6.79 18.14
CA LEU A 230 -11.76 8.17 18.58
C LEU A 230 -10.79 8.64 19.67
N VAL A 231 -10.38 7.72 20.53
CA VAL A 231 -9.43 7.94 21.63
C VAL A 231 -8.26 6.98 21.48
N HIS A 232 -7.08 7.46 21.81
CA HIS A 232 -5.82 6.74 21.62
C HIS A 232 -5.03 6.68 22.93
N PRO A 233 -5.14 5.58 23.69
CA PRO A 233 -4.39 5.37 24.93
C PRO A 233 -2.87 5.35 24.68
N VAL A 234 -2.12 6.09 25.53
CA VAL A 234 -0.67 6.22 25.44
C VAL A 234 -0.02 5.48 26.60
N PHE A 235 0.78 4.47 26.29
CA PHE A 235 1.59 3.71 27.23
C PHE A 235 3.06 4.09 27.10
N PHE A 236 3.82 3.99 28.17
CA PHE A 236 5.24 4.28 28.20
C PHE A 236 6.03 3.05 28.56
N GLY A 237 7.23 2.90 27.98
CA GLY A 237 8.07 1.77 28.35
C GLY A 237 9.39 1.74 27.61
N SER A 238 10.06 0.62 27.77
CA SER A 238 11.29 0.30 27.07
C SER A 238 11.27 -1.15 26.58
N ALA A 239 11.30 -1.33 25.29
CA ALA A 239 11.44 -2.65 24.70
C ALA A 239 12.77 -3.33 25.10
N ALA A 240 13.82 -2.54 25.35
CA ALA A 240 15.13 -3.06 25.78
C ALA A 240 15.09 -3.64 27.19
N THR A 241 14.45 -2.95 28.15
CA THR A 241 14.38 -3.41 29.55
C THR A 241 13.14 -4.23 29.86
N GLY A 242 12.09 -4.17 29.05
CA GLY A 242 10.78 -4.79 29.27
C GLY A 242 9.82 -3.93 30.09
N ALA A 243 10.22 -2.74 30.55
CA ALA A 243 9.36 -1.84 31.30
C ALA A 243 8.13 -1.44 30.47
N GLY A 244 6.93 -1.44 31.08
CA GLY A 244 5.67 -1.02 30.45
C GLY A 244 5.10 -1.99 29.41
N VAL A 245 5.75 -3.11 29.11
CA VAL A 245 5.30 -4.06 28.10
C VAL A 245 4.12 -4.90 28.62
N ALA A 246 4.13 -5.27 29.91
CA ALA A 246 3.02 -5.99 30.51
C ALA A 246 1.73 -5.16 30.50
N GLU A 247 1.84 -3.86 30.81
CA GLU A 247 0.72 -2.93 30.81
C GLU A 247 0.21 -2.63 29.39
N LEU A 248 1.11 -2.52 28.40
CA LEU A 248 0.71 -2.46 26.99
C LEU A 248 -0.04 -3.73 26.59
N THR A 249 0.45 -4.91 26.97
CA THR A 249 -0.18 -6.20 26.67
C THR A 249 -1.60 -6.28 27.28
N ALA A 250 -1.77 -5.83 28.52
CA ALA A 250 -3.08 -5.73 29.15
C ALA A 250 -3.99 -4.73 28.40
N GLY A 251 -3.44 -3.59 27.96
CA GLY A 251 -4.15 -2.61 27.16
C GLY A 251 -4.58 -3.15 25.79
N ILE A 252 -3.73 -3.94 25.11
CA ILE A 252 -4.08 -4.61 23.85
C ILE A 252 -5.30 -5.51 24.04
N LYS A 253 -5.31 -6.33 25.11
CA LYS A 253 -6.39 -7.25 25.41
C LYS A 253 -7.71 -6.54 25.75
N GLU A 254 -7.63 -5.45 26.49
CA GLU A 254 -8.82 -4.74 27.02
C GLU A 254 -9.41 -3.74 26.03
N LEU A 255 -8.57 -3.02 25.30
CA LEU A 255 -8.96 -1.82 24.56
C LEU A 255 -9.07 -2.03 23.04
N LEU A 256 -8.46 -3.09 22.50
CA LEU A 256 -8.56 -3.38 21.08
C LEU A 256 -9.65 -4.42 20.79
N PRO A 257 -10.47 -4.22 19.75
CA PRO A 257 -11.53 -5.15 19.40
C PRO A 257 -10.97 -6.42 18.78
N ALA A 258 -11.49 -7.57 19.19
CA ALA A 258 -11.28 -8.84 18.52
C ALA A 258 -12.59 -9.25 17.83
N PRO A 259 -12.83 -8.84 16.57
CA PRO A 259 -14.11 -9.10 15.91
C PRO A 259 -14.32 -10.60 15.73
N ALA A 260 -15.46 -11.08 16.22
CA ALA A 260 -15.95 -12.42 15.96
C ALA A 260 -16.60 -12.41 14.56
N GLY A 261 -15.88 -12.90 13.53
CA GLY A 261 -16.50 -13.14 12.23
C GLY A 261 -17.53 -14.27 12.31
N ASP A 262 -18.46 -14.34 11.34
CA ASP A 262 -19.41 -15.45 11.22
C ASP A 262 -18.68 -16.70 10.72
N PRO A 263 -18.46 -17.74 11.56
CA PRO A 263 -17.74 -18.95 11.17
C PRO A 263 -18.57 -19.89 10.30
N GLU A 264 -19.90 -19.77 10.31
CA GLU A 264 -20.85 -20.64 9.61
C GLU A 264 -21.21 -20.10 8.22
N GLY A 265 -20.86 -18.86 7.93
CA GLY A 265 -21.10 -18.23 6.63
C GLY A 265 -20.24 -18.85 5.49
N PRO A 266 -20.51 -18.47 4.25
CA PRO A 266 -19.64 -18.84 3.14
C PRO A 266 -18.23 -18.24 3.32
N PRO A 267 -17.16 -18.98 2.92
CA PRO A 267 -15.81 -18.49 3.09
C PRO A 267 -15.61 -17.19 2.30
N ALA A 268 -15.14 -16.16 2.99
CA ALA A 268 -14.82 -14.85 2.44
C ALA A 268 -13.50 -14.35 3.04
N GLY A 269 -12.61 -13.84 2.19
CA GLY A 269 -11.33 -13.34 2.64
C GLY A 269 -10.67 -12.40 1.64
N THR A 270 -9.52 -11.84 2.02
CA THR A 270 -8.70 -10.96 1.18
C THR A 270 -7.24 -11.38 1.24
N VAL A 271 -6.60 -11.43 0.08
CA VAL A 271 -5.17 -11.72 -0.06
C VAL A 271 -4.38 -10.43 0.16
N PHE A 272 -3.52 -10.40 1.17
CA PHE A 272 -2.70 -9.21 1.46
C PHE A 272 -1.20 -9.44 1.22
N LYS A 273 -0.75 -10.70 1.11
CA LYS A 273 0.63 -11.05 0.87
C LYS A 273 0.73 -12.33 0.05
N VAL A 274 1.73 -12.40 -0.82
CA VAL A 274 2.07 -13.60 -1.60
C VAL A 274 3.56 -13.87 -1.41
N GLU A 275 3.91 -15.11 -1.11
CA GLU A 275 5.29 -15.59 -1.04
C GLU A 275 5.50 -16.77 -1.97
N ARG A 276 6.76 -17.03 -2.30
CA ARG A 276 7.16 -18.27 -2.98
C ARG A 276 8.07 -19.09 -2.08
N GLY A 277 7.76 -20.37 -1.97
CA GLY A 277 8.59 -21.32 -1.26
C GLY A 277 9.85 -21.70 -2.06
N PRO A 278 10.78 -22.45 -1.44
CA PRO A 278 12.04 -22.86 -2.08
C PRO A 278 11.87 -23.67 -3.37
N GLY A 279 10.74 -24.37 -3.51
CA GLY A 279 10.37 -25.11 -4.74
C GLY A 279 9.65 -24.24 -5.79
N GLY A 280 9.52 -22.92 -5.55
CA GLY A 280 8.80 -22.00 -6.43
C GLY A 280 7.27 -22.03 -6.27
N GLU A 281 6.74 -22.83 -5.34
CA GLU A 281 5.31 -22.90 -5.04
C GLU A 281 4.81 -21.57 -4.43
N LYS A 282 3.65 -21.13 -4.90
CA LYS A 282 3.01 -19.91 -4.42
C LYS A 282 2.21 -20.18 -3.15
N ALA A 283 2.39 -19.33 -2.14
CA ALA A 283 1.62 -19.30 -0.91
C ALA A 283 0.97 -17.92 -0.75
N ALA A 284 -0.35 -17.88 -0.65
CA ALA A 284 -1.12 -16.66 -0.43
C ALA A 284 -1.46 -16.51 1.07
N TYR A 285 -1.26 -15.34 1.61
CA TYR A 285 -1.72 -14.97 2.95
C TYR A 285 -3.10 -14.34 2.85
N VAL A 286 -4.08 -15.02 3.39
CA VAL A 286 -5.49 -14.66 3.30
C VAL A 286 -6.01 -14.27 4.68
N ARG A 287 -6.50 -13.05 4.83
CA ARG A 287 -7.29 -12.64 5.99
C ARG A 287 -8.71 -13.15 5.81
N MET A 288 -9.14 -14.07 6.65
CA MET A 288 -10.51 -14.58 6.63
C MET A 288 -11.46 -13.60 7.31
N LEU A 289 -12.48 -13.16 6.59
CA LEU A 289 -13.51 -12.23 7.06
C LEU A 289 -14.75 -12.96 7.56
N ALA A 290 -15.12 -14.06 6.88
CA ALA A 290 -16.27 -14.90 7.22
C ALA A 290 -16.03 -16.35 6.78
N GLY A 291 -16.81 -17.26 7.31
CA GLY A 291 -16.78 -18.67 6.98
C GLY A 291 -15.46 -19.37 7.32
N THR A 292 -15.29 -20.54 6.77
CA THR A 292 -14.08 -21.38 6.94
C THR A 292 -13.57 -21.84 5.59
N LEU A 293 -12.33 -21.49 5.25
CA LEU A 293 -11.62 -21.99 4.08
C LEU A 293 -10.93 -23.32 4.42
N ARG A 294 -11.23 -24.39 3.66
CA ARG A 294 -10.74 -25.76 3.96
C ARG A 294 -9.77 -26.26 2.90
N THR A 295 -8.87 -27.13 3.30
CA THR A 295 -8.05 -27.92 2.37
C THR A 295 -8.93 -28.77 1.47
N ARG A 296 -8.57 -28.88 0.18
CA ARG A 296 -9.30 -29.57 -0.91
C ARG A 296 -10.59 -28.87 -1.36
N GLN A 297 -10.95 -27.74 -0.79
CA GLN A 297 -12.08 -26.93 -1.24
C GLN A 297 -11.75 -26.21 -2.54
N GLU A 298 -12.71 -26.15 -3.47
CA GLU A 298 -12.66 -25.24 -4.62
C GLU A 298 -13.12 -23.85 -4.17
N VAL A 299 -12.39 -22.83 -4.55
CA VAL A 299 -12.70 -21.46 -4.19
C VAL A 299 -12.46 -20.52 -5.36
N ALA A 300 -13.41 -19.61 -5.59
CA ALA A 300 -13.24 -18.54 -6.55
C ALA A 300 -12.41 -17.42 -5.92
N TYR A 301 -11.56 -16.80 -6.72
CA TYR A 301 -10.82 -15.59 -6.31
C TYR A 301 -10.65 -14.63 -7.50
N GLY A 302 -10.42 -13.37 -7.19
CA GLY A 302 -10.21 -12.32 -8.19
C GLY A 302 -10.38 -10.94 -7.62
N ASP A 303 -10.05 -9.97 -8.44
CA ASP A 303 -10.00 -8.58 -8.06
C ASP A 303 -11.20 -7.73 -8.54
N GLY A 304 -12.18 -8.33 -9.21
CA GLY A 304 -13.34 -7.64 -9.80
C GLY A 304 -13.07 -7.03 -11.18
N ASP A 305 -11.82 -6.74 -11.55
CA ASP A 305 -11.45 -6.26 -12.89
C ASP A 305 -11.18 -7.41 -13.86
N ARG A 306 -10.82 -8.57 -13.32
CA ARG A 306 -10.62 -9.82 -14.06
C ARG A 306 -11.79 -10.78 -13.82
N ALA A 307 -12.04 -11.66 -14.79
CA ALA A 307 -12.96 -12.77 -14.56
C ALA A 307 -12.46 -13.60 -13.36
N PRO A 308 -13.34 -13.96 -12.43
CA PRO A 308 -12.96 -14.81 -11.29
C PRO A 308 -12.37 -16.14 -11.76
N VAL A 309 -11.32 -16.57 -11.10
CA VAL A 309 -10.68 -17.87 -11.32
C VAL A 309 -11.07 -18.78 -10.17
N THR A 310 -11.47 -20.02 -10.48
CA THR A 310 -11.78 -21.04 -9.48
C THR A 310 -10.67 -22.10 -9.49
N GLU A 311 -10.03 -22.28 -8.33
CA GLU A 311 -8.97 -23.28 -8.15
C GLU A 311 -9.15 -24.02 -6.83
N LYS A 312 -8.46 -25.15 -6.71
CA LYS A 312 -8.54 -26.03 -5.55
C LYS A 312 -7.43 -25.71 -4.54
N VAL A 313 -7.82 -25.45 -3.31
CA VAL A 313 -6.89 -25.29 -2.19
C VAL A 313 -6.18 -26.62 -1.93
N THR A 314 -4.86 -26.65 -2.06
CA THR A 314 -4.04 -27.85 -1.82
C THR A 314 -3.52 -27.94 -0.39
N GLY A 315 -3.39 -26.81 0.31
CA GLY A 315 -2.95 -26.75 1.70
C GLY A 315 -3.39 -25.48 2.39
N VAL A 316 -3.69 -25.59 3.67
CA VAL A 316 -3.99 -24.47 4.57
C VAL A 316 -3.07 -24.58 5.77
N GLU A 317 -2.39 -23.50 6.11
CA GLU A 317 -1.64 -23.36 7.35
C GLU A 317 -2.21 -22.18 8.12
N VAL A 318 -2.23 -22.26 9.44
CA VAL A 318 -2.60 -21.18 10.35
C VAL A 318 -1.41 -20.84 11.24
N PHE A 319 -1.40 -19.66 11.80
CA PHE A 319 -0.32 -19.22 12.66
C PHE A 319 -0.66 -19.55 14.12
N GLU A 320 0.17 -20.36 14.77
CA GLU A 320 0.04 -20.77 16.17
C GLU A 320 1.42 -20.81 16.83
N GLN A 321 1.55 -20.22 18.01
CA GLN A 321 2.79 -20.20 18.83
C GLN A 321 4.06 -19.84 18.03
N GLY A 322 3.95 -18.78 17.20
CA GLY A 322 5.07 -18.27 16.42
C GLY A 322 5.41 -19.03 15.15
N ALA A 323 4.66 -20.07 14.77
CA ALA A 323 4.90 -20.85 13.56
C ALA A 323 3.64 -20.97 12.69
N ALA A 324 3.84 -21.19 11.39
CA ALA A 324 2.77 -21.61 10.49
C ALA A 324 2.61 -23.14 10.60
N VAL A 325 1.44 -23.61 11.03
CA VAL A 325 1.16 -25.03 11.23
C VAL A 325 0.06 -25.50 10.26
N PRO A 326 0.18 -26.70 9.68
CA PRO A 326 -0.86 -27.26 8.81
C PRO A 326 -2.18 -27.40 9.57
N ALA A 327 -3.27 -27.02 8.89
CA ALA A 327 -4.62 -27.08 9.44
C ALA A 327 -5.61 -27.64 8.40
N ALA A 328 -6.70 -28.24 8.88
CA ALA A 328 -7.79 -28.69 8.01
C ALA A 328 -8.54 -27.52 7.35
N GLY A 329 -8.46 -26.33 7.98
CA GLY A 329 -9.04 -25.09 7.48
C GLY A 329 -8.76 -23.92 8.40
N ALA A 330 -9.07 -22.72 7.91
CA ALA A 330 -8.96 -21.46 8.65
C ALA A 330 -10.32 -20.76 8.70
N GLY A 331 -10.81 -20.49 9.90
CA GLY A 331 -12.08 -19.79 10.14
C GLY A 331 -11.95 -18.28 10.09
N ALA A 332 -13.11 -17.62 10.15
CA ALA A 332 -13.24 -16.18 10.24
C ALA A 332 -12.33 -15.58 11.33
N GLY A 333 -11.78 -14.41 11.07
CA GLY A 333 -10.86 -13.74 11.99
C GLY A 333 -9.38 -14.15 11.85
N ARG A 334 -9.09 -15.33 11.33
CA ARG A 334 -7.71 -15.85 11.21
C ARG A 334 -6.99 -15.35 9.96
N ILE A 335 -5.68 -15.37 10.00
CA ILE A 335 -4.81 -15.31 8.82
C ILE A 335 -4.44 -16.73 8.44
N ALA A 336 -4.68 -17.08 7.17
CA ALA A 336 -4.34 -18.36 6.59
C ALA A 336 -3.22 -18.22 5.55
N ARG A 337 -2.25 -19.14 5.56
CA ARG A 337 -1.30 -19.34 4.48
C ARG A 337 -1.81 -20.46 3.58
N VAL A 338 -2.24 -20.10 2.37
CA VAL A 338 -3.00 -20.97 1.46
C VAL A 338 -2.16 -21.32 0.25
N ARG A 339 -2.13 -22.60 -0.11
CA ARG A 339 -1.47 -23.13 -1.33
C ARG A 339 -2.50 -23.67 -2.31
N GLY A 340 -2.14 -23.71 -3.61
CA GLY A 340 -2.99 -24.23 -4.68
C GLY A 340 -3.65 -23.18 -5.53
N LEU A 341 -3.51 -21.89 -5.19
CA LEU A 341 -4.04 -20.76 -5.94
C LEU A 341 -2.93 -20.18 -6.83
N ALA A 342 -2.75 -20.75 -8.03
CA ALA A 342 -1.61 -20.42 -8.89
C ALA A 342 -1.68 -19.00 -9.49
N GLY A 343 -2.89 -18.56 -9.84
CA GLY A 343 -3.15 -17.23 -10.43
C GLY A 343 -3.37 -16.11 -9.43
N VAL A 344 -3.37 -16.41 -8.12
CA VAL A 344 -3.71 -15.45 -7.07
C VAL A 344 -2.73 -14.28 -7.01
N ARG A 345 -3.25 -13.08 -6.72
CA ARG A 345 -2.49 -11.83 -6.56
C ARG A 345 -2.85 -11.14 -5.26
N ILE A 346 -1.95 -10.27 -4.82
CA ILE A 346 -2.24 -9.38 -3.69
C ILE A 346 -3.43 -8.48 -4.05
N GLY A 347 -4.37 -8.32 -3.11
CA GLY A 347 -5.61 -7.58 -3.30
C GLY A 347 -6.77 -8.42 -3.84
N ASP A 348 -6.54 -9.67 -4.25
CA ASP A 348 -7.65 -10.55 -4.66
C ASP A 348 -8.58 -10.84 -3.47
N ALA A 349 -9.86 -10.76 -3.74
CA ALA A 349 -10.89 -11.30 -2.85
C ALA A 349 -11.02 -12.81 -3.06
N VAL A 350 -11.33 -13.52 -2.00
CA VAL A 350 -11.46 -14.98 -1.99
C VAL A 350 -12.89 -15.38 -1.56
N GLY A 351 -13.49 -16.29 -2.28
CA GLY A 351 -14.82 -16.82 -1.97
C GLY A 351 -15.94 -15.79 -2.15
N ALA A 352 -16.84 -15.67 -1.18
CA ALA A 352 -18.00 -14.77 -1.24
C ALA A 352 -17.64 -13.26 -1.24
N ALA A 353 -16.38 -12.91 -1.01
CA ALA A 353 -15.90 -11.53 -1.12
C ALA A 353 -15.64 -11.10 -2.57
N VAL A 354 -15.56 -12.05 -3.52
CA VAL A 354 -15.40 -11.77 -4.95
C VAL A 354 -16.59 -10.96 -5.46
N GLY A 355 -16.31 -9.82 -6.12
CA GLY A 355 -17.34 -8.88 -6.59
C GLY A 355 -17.68 -7.74 -5.61
N ARG A 356 -17.32 -7.86 -4.32
CA ARG A 356 -17.45 -6.77 -3.33
C ARG A 356 -16.17 -5.94 -3.18
N ALA A 357 -15.07 -6.41 -3.73
CA ALA A 357 -13.73 -5.84 -3.56
C ALA A 357 -13.50 -4.48 -4.26
N ALA A 358 -14.37 -4.07 -5.17
CA ALA A 358 -14.19 -2.84 -5.94
C ALA A 358 -14.22 -1.56 -5.08
N GLU A 359 -14.93 -1.56 -3.95
CA GLU A 359 -15.00 -0.41 -3.04
C GLU A 359 -13.78 -0.27 -2.12
N ALA A 360 -13.08 -1.39 -1.85
CA ALA A 360 -11.94 -1.43 -0.92
C ALA A 360 -10.59 -0.98 -1.54
N ARG A 361 -10.54 -0.68 -2.84
CA ARG A 361 -9.31 -0.45 -3.60
C ARG A 361 -8.83 0.99 -3.68
N ARG A 362 -9.22 1.84 -2.79
CA ARG A 362 -8.61 3.17 -2.74
C ARG A 362 -7.20 3.04 -2.18
N HIS A 363 -6.20 3.23 -3.03
CA HIS A 363 -4.84 3.42 -2.56
C HIS A 363 -4.79 4.61 -1.61
N HIS A 364 -4.20 4.40 -0.44
CA HIS A 364 -4.06 5.45 0.58
C HIS A 364 -2.77 6.21 0.43
N PHE A 365 -1.80 5.59 -0.22
CA PHE A 365 -0.52 6.17 -0.57
C PHE A 365 -0.40 6.31 -2.09
N ALA A 366 0.42 7.26 -2.52
CA ALA A 366 0.66 7.47 -3.95
C ALA A 366 1.38 6.27 -4.58
N PRO A 367 1.11 5.95 -5.86
CA PRO A 367 1.88 4.97 -6.59
C PRO A 367 3.35 5.43 -6.75
N PRO A 368 4.29 4.50 -7.05
CA PRO A 368 5.67 4.87 -7.30
C PRO A 368 5.76 5.82 -8.51
N THR A 369 6.61 6.82 -8.40
CA THR A 369 6.79 7.86 -9.43
C THR A 369 8.12 7.76 -10.16
N LEU A 370 8.98 6.83 -9.75
CA LEU A 370 10.30 6.59 -10.36
C LEU A 370 10.31 5.24 -11.07
N GLU A 371 11.07 5.15 -12.15
CA GLU A 371 11.40 3.88 -12.80
C GLU A 371 12.91 3.79 -13.07
N THR A 372 13.46 2.58 -13.07
CA THR A 372 14.85 2.32 -13.45
C THR A 372 14.95 1.09 -14.35
N VAL A 373 16.02 1.02 -15.13
CA VAL A 373 16.34 -0.17 -15.93
C VAL A 373 17.21 -1.11 -15.12
N VAL A 374 16.79 -2.37 -15.03
CA VAL A 374 17.58 -3.44 -14.41
C VAL A 374 18.39 -4.15 -15.47
N VAL A 375 19.71 -4.14 -15.32
CA VAL A 375 20.66 -4.71 -16.26
C VAL A 375 21.38 -5.89 -15.59
N PRO A 376 21.29 -7.11 -16.14
CA PRO A 376 22.05 -8.23 -15.60
C PRO A 376 23.54 -8.05 -15.93
N ASP A 377 24.43 -8.36 -14.97
CA ASP A 377 25.87 -8.25 -15.18
C ASP A 377 26.34 -9.19 -16.31
N ARG A 378 25.67 -10.33 -16.50
CA ARG A 378 25.89 -11.26 -17.59
C ARG A 378 24.73 -11.19 -18.60
N PRO A 379 24.97 -10.83 -19.87
CA PRO A 379 23.91 -10.75 -20.88
C PRO A 379 23.09 -12.03 -21.08
N ALA A 380 23.69 -13.20 -20.82
CA ALA A 380 23.01 -14.50 -20.89
C ALA A 380 21.89 -14.67 -19.86
N ASP A 381 21.93 -13.93 -18.75
CA ASP A 381 20.98 -14.06 -17.65
C ASP A 381 19.66 -13.27 -17.87
N ARG A 382 19.49 -12.61 -19.03
CA ARG A 382 18.28 -11.79 -19.30
C ARG A 382 16.97 -12.56 -19.13
N GLY A 383 16.91 -13.81 -19.59
CA GLY A 383 15.72 -14.63 -19.47
C GLY A 383 15.41 -14.96 -18.00
N ALA A 384 16.44 -15.33 -17.25
CA ALA A 384 16.34 -15.61 -15.82
C ALA A 384 15.96 -14.35 -15.03
N LEU A 385 16.57 -13.20 -15.37
CA LEU A 385 16.23 -11.90 -14.77
C LEU A 385 14.76 -11.53 -14.99
N HIS A 386 14.24 -11.71 -16.21
CA HIS A 386 12.83 -11.45 -16.48
C HIS A 386 11.92 -12.34 -15.60
N ALA A 387 12.22 -13.63 -15.48
CA ALA A 387 11.45 -14.55 -14.64
C ALA A 387 11.52 -14.16 -13.16
N ALA A 388 12.71 -13.78 -12.66
CA ALA A 388 12.90 -13.34 -11.30
C ALA A 388 12.13 -12.04 -10.99
N LEU A 389 12.25 -11.02 -11.86
CA LEU A 389 11.52 -9.76 -11.72
C LEU A 389 10.00 -9.93 -11.82
N PHE A 390 9.52 -10.85 -12.67
CA PHE A 390 8.12 -11.20 -12.73
C PHE A 390 7.62 -11.79 -11.41
N GLN A 391 8.41 -12.67 -10.79
CA GLN A 391 8.08 -13.25 -9.49
C GLN A 391 8.11 -12.19 -8.37
N LEU A 392 9.04 -11.25 -8.41
CA LEU A 392 9.08 -10.12 -7.48
C LEU A 392 7.86 -9.21 -7.65
N ALA A 393 7.44 -8.92 -8.88
CA ALA A 393 6.24 -8.13 -9.17
C ALA A 393 4.93 -8.84 -8.72
N GLU A 394 4.91 -10.18 -8.63
CA GLU A 394 3.79 -10.89 -8.01
C GLU A 394 3.75 -10.71 -6.48
N GLN A 395 4.92 -10.59 -5.84
CA GLN A 395 5.05 -10.34 -4.41
C GLN A 395 4.90 -8.86 -4.06
N ASP A 396 5.22 -7.96 -4.99
CA ASP A 396 5.02 -6.52 -4.90
C ASP A 396 4.47 -5.96 -6.23
N PRO A 397 3.15 -5.89 -6.41
CA PRO A 397 2.54 -5.41 -7.65
C PRO A 397 2.94 -3.99 -8.05
N LEU A 398 3.37 -3.15 -7.10
CA LEU A 398 3.79 -1.78 -7.35
C LEU A 398 5.20 -1.67 -7.94
N ILE A 399 5.98 -2.76 -7.95
CA ILE A 399 7.23 -2.86 -8.74
C ILE A 399 6.96 -2.80 -10.26
N ALA A 400 5.74 -2.85 -10.72
CA ALA A 400 5.26 -2.70 -12.09
C ALA A 400 6.33 -2.98 -13.17
N LEU A 401 6.58 -4.29 -13.43
CA LEU A 401 7.57 -4.72 -14.41
C LEU A 401 7.12 -4.38 -15.83
N ARG A 402 7.95 -3.64 -16.58
CA ARG A 402 7.70 -3.27 -17.96
C ARG A 402 8.88 -3.69 -18.85
N ARG A 403 8.59 -4.19 -20.06
CA ARG A 403 9.60 -4.38 -21.11
C ARG A 403 9.67 -3.13 -21.98
N GLY A 404 10.86 -2.72 -22.35
CA GLY A 404 11.08 -1.58 -23.25
C GLY A 404 12.16 -1.88 -24.28
N ALA A 405 12.16 -1.09 -25.36
CA ALA A 405 13.25 -1.12 -26.34
C ALA A 405 14.36 -0.20 -25.85
N GLY A 406 15.53 -0.76 -25.63
CA GLY A 406 16.75 -0.03 -25.33
C GLY A 406 17.56 0.30 -26.57
N PRO A 407 18.70 0.98 -26.40
CA PRO A 407 19.63 1.28 -27.48
C PRO A 407 20.03 0.02 -28.27
N GLY A 408 19.98 0.09 -29.60
CA GLY A 408 20.31 -1.04 -30.46
C GLY A 408 19.25 -2.13 -30.58
N GLY A 409 17.96 -1.85 -30.19
CA GLY A 409 16.86 -2.80 -30.32
C GLY A 409 16.86 -3.90 -29.24
N LEU A 410 17.72 -3.80 -28.24
CA LEU A 410 17.76 -4.74 -27.13
C LEU A 410 16.56 -4.51 -26.19
N GLN A 411 15.87 -5.58 -25.82
CA GLN A 411 14.80 -5.50 -24.83
C GLN A 411 15.36 -5.18 -23.43
N GLU A 412 14.88 -4.12 -22.81
CA GLU A 412 15.23 -3.72 -21.46
C GLU A 412 14.08 -3.99 -20.49
N LEU A 413 14.43 -4.20 -19.22
CA LEU A 413 13.48 -4.45 -18.13
C LEU A 413 13.46 -3.24 -17.21
N TYR A 414 12.29 -2.62 -17.11
CA TYR A 414 12.03 -1.46 -16.27
C TYR A 414 11.24 -1.88 -15.03
N VAL A 415 11.61 -1.34 -13.90
CA VAL A 415 10.89 -1.53 -12.64
C VAL A 415 10.54 -0.18 -12.03
N SER A 416 9.33 -0.06 -11.49
CA SER A 416 8.90 1.13 -10.76
C SER A 416 9.37 1.05 -9.30
N LEU A 417 9.73 2.22 -8.71
CA LEU A 417 10.34 2.31 -7.39
C LEU A 417 9.78 3.52 -6.62
N TYR A 418 9.73 3.39 -5.29
CA TYR A 418 9.47 4.50 -4.38
C TYR A 418 10.73 5.30 -4.04
N GLY A 419 11.90 4.63 -3.99
CA GLY A 419 13.16 5.28 -3.66
C GLY A 419 14.39 4.40 -3.88
N GLU A 420 15.56 4.92 -3.52
CA GLU A 420 16.85 4.25 -3.76
C GLU A 420 17.08 3.06 -2.81
N VAL A 421 16.51 3.07 -1.59
CA VAL A 421 16.64 1.93 -0.68
C VAL A 421 15.88 0.71 -1.21
N GLN A 422 14.69 0.92 -1.80
CA GLN A 422 13.96 -0.16 -2.48
C GLN A 422 14.76 -0.74 -3.65
N LYS A 423 15.45 0.09 -4.42
CA LYS A 423 16.34 -0.32 -5.52
C LYS A 423 17.47 -1.24 -5.04
N GLU A 424 18.13 -0.88 -3.93
CA GLU A 424 19.16 -1.71 -3.32
C GLU A 424 18.62 -3.06 -2.83
N VAL A 425 17.42 -3.05 -2.24
CA VAL A 425 16.75 -4.28 -1.77
C VAL A 425 16.44 -5.21 -2.95
N VAL A 426 15.90 -4.67 -4.04
CA VAL A 426 15.64 -5.45 -5.26
C VAL A 426 16.94 -6.07 -5.79
N GLY A 427 18.03 -5.31 -5.84
CA GLY A 427 19.34 -5.79 -6.27
C GLY A 427 19.89 -6.89 -5.37
N ALA A 428 19.84 -6.70 -4.06
CA ALA A 428 20.29 -7.69 -3.09
C ALA A 428 19.45 -8.98 -3.12
N THR A 429 18.13 -8.86 -3.31
CA THR A 429 17.24 -10.02 -3.46
C THR A 429 17.54 -10.79 -4.73
N LEU A 430 17.75 -10.11 -5.87
CA LEU A 430 18.12 -10.75 -7.13
C LEU A 430 19.46 -11.49 -7.01
N ALA A 431 20.45 -10.89 -6.36
CA ALA A 431 21.75 -11.51 -6.18
C ALA A 431 21.69 -12.68 -5.17
N GLY A 432 21.01 -12.52 -4.02
CA GLY A 432 21.01 -13.48 -2.92
C GLY A 432 20.05 -14.65 -3.12
N GLU A 433 18.80 -14.37 -3.53
CA GLU A 433 17.77 -15.41 -3.67
C GLU A 433 17.76 -16.06 -5.06
N TYR A 434 18.10 -15.30 -6.11
CA TYR A 434 18.05 -15.77 -7.51
C TYR A 434 19.43 -16.03 -8.11
N GLY A 435 20.51 -15.65 -7.43
CA GLY A 435 21.88 -15.79 -7.96
C GLY A 435 22.15 -14.91 -9.17
N LEU A 436 21.42 -13.79 -9.32
CA LEU A 436 21.45 -12.89 -10.46
C LEU A 436 22.00 -11.52 -10.03
N PRO A 437 23.32 -11.30 -10.09
CA PRO A 437 23.88 -9.97 -9.86
C PRO A 437 23.45 -9.02 -10.98
N VAL A 438 23.02 -7.82 -10.57
CA VAL A 438 22.47 -6.81 -11.46
C VAL A 438 23.02 -5.43 -11.14
N SER A 439 23.04 -4.57 -12.15
CA SER A 439 23.22 -3.13 -12.02
C SER A 439 21.95 -2.39 -12.41
N PHE A 440 21.82 -1.16 -11.93
CA PHE A 440 20.69 -0.30 -12.24
C PHE A 440 21.17 0.94 -12.97
N ARG A 441 20.39 1.39 -13.94
CA ARG A 441 20.63 2.72 -14.52
C ARG A 441 20.12 3.81 -13.59
N GLU A 442 20.40 5.05 -13.95
CA GLU A 442 19.84 6.22 -13.26
C GLU A 442 18.31 6.17 -13.28
N SER A 443 17.70 6.46 -12.14
CA SER A 443 16.24 6.44 -12.02
C SER A 443 15.64 7.61 -12.80
N SER A 444 14.57 7.35 -13.53
CA SER A 444 13.81 8.33 -14.30
C SER A 444 12.39 8.46 -13.77
N VAL A 445 11.73 9.58 -14.08
CA VAL A 445 10.36 9.86 -13.65
C VAL A 445 9.36 9.24 -14.60
N ILE A 446 8.29 8.65 -14.06
CA ILE A 446 7.16 8.12 -14.83
C ILE A 446 6.23 9.27 -15.19
N HIS A 447 6.13 9.58 -16.49
CA HIS A 447 5.20 10.56 -17.02
C HIS A 447 3.87 9.93 -17.43
N VAL A 448 2.86 10.76 -17.64
CA VAL A 448 1.58 10.34 -18.23
C VAL A 448 1.22 11.24 -19.40
N GLU A 449 0.39 10.74 -20.32
CA GLU A 449 -0.18 11.56 -21.38
C GLU A 449 -1.65 11.88 -21.06
N ARG A 450 -2.07 13.07 -21.40
CA ARG A 450 -3.47 13.50 -21.36
C ARG A 450 -3.90 14.05 -22.70
N LEU A 451 -5.15 13.82 -23.05
CA LEU A 451 -5.69 14.34 -24.30
C LEU A 451 -5.73 15.87 -24.29
N ALA A 452 -5.30 16.48 -25.39
CA ALA A 452 -5.39 17.92 -25.62
C ALA A 452 -6.80 18.34 -26.07
N GLY A 453 -7.54 17.43 -26.69
CA GLY A 453 -8.89 17.64 -27.18
C GLY A 453 -9.59 16.32 -27.47
N SER A 454 -10.75 16.38 -28.15
CA SER A 454 -11.47 15.20 -28.61
C SER A 454 -11.02 14.79 -30.02
N GLY A 455 -11.02 13.50 -30.29
CA GLY A 455 -10.70 12.96 -31.61
C GLY A 455 -11.54 11.73 -31.94
N SER A 456 -11.79 11.49 -33.20
CA SER A 456 -12.51 10.31 -33.64
C SER A 456 -11.93 9.72 -34.91
N ALA A 457 -11.93 8.40 -35.00
CA ALA A 457 -11.55 7.68 -36.19
C ALA A 457 -12.44 6.46 -36.37
N TYR A 458 -12.54 6.01 -37.61
CA TYR A 458 -13.33 4.83 -37.94
C TYR A 458 -12.75 4.13 -39.16
N GLU A 459 -12.80 2.81 -39.14
CA GLU A 459 -12.40 1.98 -40.28
C GLU A 459 -13.47 0.91 -40.57
N LYS A 460 -13.87 0.84 -41.84
CA LYS A 460 -14.75 -0.21 -42.35
C LYS A 460 -13.93 -1.47 -42.60
N GLY A 461 -14.44 -2.63 -42.20
CA GLY A 461 -13.79 -3.92 -42.42
C GLY A 461 -13.80 -4.36 -43.88
N ASP A 462 -12.92 -5.28 -44.21
CA ASP A 462 -12.81 -5.91 -45.55
C ASP A 462 -12.60 -4.87 -46.66
N THR A 463 -11.61 -4.02 -46.50
CA THR A 463 -11.18 -3.04 -47.50
C THR A 463 -9.69 -3.17 -47.77
N ASP A 464 -9.20 -2.59 -48.85
CA ASP A 464 -7.76 -2.61 -49.20
C ASP A 464 -6.88 -2.04 -48.08
N THR A 465 -7.44 -1.17 -47.26
CA THR A 465 -6.72 -0.56 -46.12
C THR A 465 -6.93 -1.28 -44.81
N ASN A 466 -8.05 -1.98 -44.64
CA ASN A 466 -8.38 -2.73 -43.43
C ASN A 466 -8.59 -4.23 -43.76
N PRO A 467 -7.56 -5.04 -43.59
CA PRO A 467 -7.62 -6.47 -43.92
C PRO A 467 -8.36 -7.34 -42.89
N PHE A 468 -8.88 -6.74 -41.82
CA PHE A 468 -9.66 -7.42 -40.79
C PHE A 468 -11.16 -7.40 -41.12
N LEU A 469 -11.85 -8.49 -40.83
CA LEU A 469 -13.31 -8.60 -40.97
C LEU A 469 -14.02 -7.94 -39.80
N ALA A 470 -13.68 -6.70 -39.50
CA ALA A 470 -14.24 -5.94 -38.40
C ALA A 470 -14.33 -4.44 -38.75
N THR A 471 -15.49 -3.85 -38.53
CA THR A 471 -15.69 -2.41 -38.59
C THR A 471 -15.66 -1.85 -37.18
N VAL A 472 -14.78 -0.90 -36.91
CA VAL A 472 -14.64 -0.25 -35.60
C VAL A 472 -14.54 1.25 -35.81
N GLY A 473 -15.32 2.03 -35.05
CA GLY A 473 -15.17 3.47 -34.94
C GLY A 473 -15.04 3.86 -33.48
N LEU A 474 -14.06 4.68 -33.15
CA LEU A 474 -13.79 5.12 -31.79
C LEU A 474 -13.75 6.66 -31.74
N ARG A 475 -14.31 7.20 -30.68
CA ARG A 475 -14.14 8.59 -30.27
C ARG A 475 -13.45 8.62 -28.91
N VAL A 476 -12.46 9.48 -28.76
CA VAL A 476 -11.75 9.73 -27.50
C VAL A 476 -12.03 11.15 -27.04
N ASP A 477 -12.41 11.29 -25.77
CA ASP A 477 -12.68 12.58 -25.13
C ASP A 477 -11.86 12.69 -23.84
N PRO A 478 -11.33 13.89 -23.50
CA PRO A 478 -10.65 14.12 -22.23
C PRO A 478 -11.55 13.78 -21.05
N ALA A 479 -10.99 13.16 -20.01
CA ALA A 479 -11.69 12.90 -18.75
C ALA A 479 -10.97 13.60 -17.58
N PRO A 480 -11.69 13.97 -16.51
CA PRO A 480 -11.09 14.53 -15.31
C PRO A 480 -10.05 13.61 -14.70
N PRO A 481 -8.99 14.15 -14.04
CA PRO A 481 -8.01 13.35 -13.34
C PRO A 481 -8.63 12.37 -12.35
N GLY A 482 -8.16 11.11 -12.37
CA GLY A 482 -8.65 10.04 -11.49
C GLY A 482 -9.93 9.36 -11.96
N THR A 483 -10.45 9.71 -13.14
CA THR A 483 -11.63 9.04 -13.73
C THR A 483 -11.29 7.62 -14.23
N GLY A 484 -10.03 7.40 -14.61
CA GLY A 484 -9.62 6.17 -15.28
C GLY A 484 -10.09 6.09 -16.73
N VAL A 485 -9.95 4.91 -17.33
CA VAL A 485 -10.41 4.64 -18.69
C VAL A 485 -11.89 4.24 -18.66
N VAL A 486 -12.74 5.11 -19.17
CA VAL A 486 -14.19 4.87 -19.30
C VAL A 486 -14.51 4.43 -20.72
N PHE A 487 -15.00 3.20 -20.90
CA PHE A 487 -15.48 2.71 -22.18
C PHE A 487 -17.00 2.84 -22.28
N ALA A 488 -17.50 3.44 -23.36
CA ALA A 488 -18.91 3.69 -23.59
C ALA A 488 -19.33 3.22 -24.99
N LEU A 489 -20.62 2.93 -25.16
CA LEU A 489 -21.21 2.52 -26.43
C LEU A 489 -22.16 3.60 -26.95
N ALA A 490 -21.97 4.01 -28.19
CA ALA A 490 -22.91 4.82 -28.98
C ALA A 490 -23.57 3.98 -30.09
N VAL A 491 -23.37 2.67 -30.06
CA VAL A 491 -23.99 1.68 -30.95
C VAL A 491 -24.97 0.83 -30.16
N GLU A 492 -25.96 0.24 -30.85
CA GLU A 492 -26.91 -0.66 -30.21
C GLU A 492 -26.22 -1.95 -29.75
N LEU A 493 -26.60 -2.46 -28.57
CA LEU A 493 -26.07 -3.72 -28.01
C LEU A 493 -26.31 -4.95 -28.91
N GLY A 494 -27.36 -4.91 -29.75
CA GLY A 494 -27.65 -5.95 -30.75
C GLY A 494 -26.83 -5.86 -32.04
N SER A 495 -26.01 -4.82 -32.23
CA SER A 495 -25.28 -4.58 -33.49
C SER A 495 -24.15 -5.60 -33.73
N MET A 496 -23.67 -6.28 -32.69
CA MET A 496 -22.70 -7.38 -32.79
C MET A 496 -22.71 -8.24 -31.52
N PRO A 497 -22.16 -9.49 -31.58
CA PRO A 497 -22.01 -10.33 -30.39
C PRO A 497 -21.24 -9.67 -29.26
N TYR A 498 -21.65 -9.88 -28.00
CA TYR A 498 -21.01 -9.30 -26.80
C TYR A 498 -19.50 -9.56 -26.73
N ALA A 499 -19.05 -10.73 -27.16
CA ALA A 499 -17.63 -11.08 -27.19
C ALA A 499 -16.78 -10.11 -28.04
N PHE A 500 -17.37 -9.48 -29.06
CA PHE A 500 -16.67 -8.51 -29.89
C PHE A 500 -16.61 -7.14 -29.21
N PHE A 501 -17.65 -6.70 -28.52
CA PHE A 501 -17.60 -5.53 -27.65
C PHE A 501 -16.50 -5.66 -26.61
N LYS A 502 -16.45 -6.82 -25.94
CA LYS A 502 -15.42 -7.10 -24.94
C LYS A 502 -14.01 -7.12 -25.55
N ALA A 503 -13.84 -7.69 -26.75
CA ALA A 503 -12.56 -7.68 -27.46
C ALA A 503 -12.08 -6.25 -27.79
N VAL A 504 -12.99 -5.35 -28.18
CA VAL A 504 -12.67 -3.93 -28.42
C VAL A 504 -12.30 -3.26 -27.11
N GLU A 505 -13.11 -3.38 -26.07
CA GLU A 505 -12.86 -2.74 -24.76
C GLU A 505 -11.51 -3.16 -24.17
N ASP A 506 -11.24 -4.48 -24.10
CA ASP A 506 -9.98 -4.99 -23.55
C ASP A 506 -8.77 -4.50 -24.37
N THR A 507 -8.92 -4.41 -25.70
CA THR A 507 -7.85 -3.92 -26.56
C THR A 507 -7.64 -2.41 -26.41
N VAL A 508 -8.71 -1.61 -26.25
CA VAL A 508 -8.61 -0.18 -25.95
C VAL A 508 -7.82 0.02 -24.66
N ARG A 509 -8.18 -0.68 -23.58
CA ARG A 509 -7.48 -0.57 -22.29
C ARG A 509 -5.99 -0.94 -22.41
N ALA A 510 -5.70 -2.05 -23.10
CA ALA A 510 -4.32 -2.47 -23.33
C ALA A 510 -3.50 -1.46 -24.16
N THR A 511 -4.10 -0.87 -25.20
CA THR A 511 -3.41 0.09 -26.08
C THR A 511 -3.13 1.42 -25.38
N LEU A 512 -4.00 1.86 -24.48
CA LEU A 512 -3.86 3.13 -23.74
C LEU A 512 -2.72 3.14 -22.72
N HIS A 513 -2.11 1.98 -22.40
CA HIS A 513 -0.87 1.96 -21.63
C HIS A 513 0.30 2.66 -22.32
N GLN A 514 0.16 2.96 -23.62
CA GLN A 514 1.17 3.68 -24.39
C GLN A 514 0.49 4.65 -25.37
N GLY A 515 0.53 5.94 -25.07
CA GLY A 515 0.02 7.01 -25.90
C GLY A 515 0.92 7.38 -27.08
N LEU A 516 0.77 8.60 -27.58
CA LEU A 516 1.53 9.09 -28.75
C LEU A 516 3.04 9.24 -28.48
N SER A 517 3.40 9.65 -27.26
CA SER A 517 4.79 9.77 -26.78
C SER A 517 5.28 8.53 -26.03
N GLY A 518 4.49 7.46 -26.01
CA GLY A 518 4.80 6.20 -25.36
C GLY A 518 4.45 6.14 -23.85
N TRP A 519 3.86 7.18 -23.27
CA TRP A 519 3.40 7.21 -21.89
C TRP A 519 1.96 6.75 -21.77
N GLU A 520 1.54 6.30 -20.59
CA GLU A 520 0.16 5.88 -20.35
C GLU A 520 -0.82 7.05 -20.42
N ILE A 521 -2.02 6.79 -20.94
CA ILE A 521 -3.16 7.72 -20.91
C ILE A 521 -4.15 7.22 -19.83
N PRO A 522 -4.04 7.70 -18.59
CA PRO A 522 -4.79 7.15 -17.47
C PRO A 522 -6.25 7.59 -17.43
N ASP A 523 -6.56 8.79 -17.92
CA ASP A 523 -7.87 9.44 -17.79
C ASP A 523 -8.44 9.78 -19.17
N VAL A 524 -9.37 8.96 -19.66
CA VAL A 524 -9.97 9.13 -20.99
C VAL A 524 -11.33 8.46 -21.07
N ARG A 525 -12.26 9.07 -21.76
CA ARG A 525 -13.50 8.42 -22.20
C ARG A 525 -13.33 7.96 -23.64
N VAL A 526 -13.50 6.67 -23.90
CA VAL A 526 -13.49 6.08 -25.23
C VAL A 526 -14.89 5.59 -25.55
N THR A 527 -15.47 6.08 -26.65
CA THR A 527 -16.81 5.71 -27.09
C THR A 527 -16.73 4.94 -28.39
N LEU A 528 -17.31 3.74 -28.43
CA LEU A 528 -17.49 2.98 -29.65
C LEU A 528 -18.64 3.60 -30.46
N THR A 529 -18.33 4.21 -31.61
CA THR A 529 -19.27 4.97 -32.45
C THR A 529 -19.78 4.20 -33.66
N HIS A 530 -19.00 3.24 -34.12
CA HIS A 530 -19.36 2.36 -35.25
C HIS A 530 -18.95 0.93 -34.93
N SER A 531 -19.80 -0.01 -35.33
CA SER A 531 -19.58 -1.44 -35.22
C SER A 531 -20.06 -2.15 -36.46
N GLY A 532 -19.42 -3.23 -36.84
CA GLY A 532 -19.86 -4.07 -37.94
C GLY A 532 -19.05 -5.37 -37.95
N TYR A 533 -19.72 -6.44 -38.28
CA TYR A 533 -19.12 -7.77 -38.37
C TYR A 533 -19.73 -8.59 -39.50
N TRP A 534 -19.03 -9.60 -39.92
CA TRP A 534 -19.48 -10.60 -40.87
C TRP A 534 -20.03 -11.80 -40.10
N PRO A 535 -21.34 -12.07 -40.16
CA PRO A 535 -21.94 -13.15 -39.42
C PRO A 535 -21.45 -14.51 -39.92
N ARG A 536 -21.56 -15.50 -39.05
CA ARG A 536 -21.15 -16.85 -39.37
C ARG A 536 -22.00 -17.38 -40.53
N GLN A 537 -21.40 -17.61 -41.69
CA GLN A 537 -22.06 -18.21 -42.84
C GLN A 537 -21.99 -19.74 -42.68
N SER A 538 -23.15 -20.36 -42.54
CA SER A 538 -23.31 -21.83 -42.63
C SER A 538 -24.01 -22.14 -43.93
N HIS A 539 -23.28 -22.64 -44.93
CA HIS A 539 -23.91 -23.38 -46.00
C HIS A 539 -24.11 -24.83 -45.55
N ALA A 540 -25.23 -25.44 -45.92
CA ALA A 540 -25.66 -26.76 -45.46
C ALA A 540 -24.65 -27.92 -45.70
N HIS A 541 -23.55 -27.69 -46.38
CA HIS A 541 -22.54 -28.69 -46.72
C HIS A 541 -21.08 -28.21 -46.64
N GLN A 542 -20.80 -27.01 -46.10
CA GLN A 542 -19.42 -26.51 -45.92
C GLN A 542 -19.16 -26.15 -44.47
N GLY A 543 -18.04 -26.65 -43.94
CA GLY A 543 -17.57 -26.33 -42.59
C GLY A 543 -17.31 -24.85 -42.40
N PHE A 544 -17.23 -24.41 -41.13
CA PHE A 544 -16.90 -23.04 -40.73
C PHE A 544 -15.65 -22.52 -41.46
N SER A 545 -15.78 -21.42 -42.23
CA SER A 545 -14.65 -20.75 -42.87
C SER A 545 -14.27 -19.50 -42.07
N LYS A 546 -13.09 -19.52 -41.46
CA LYS A 546 -12.49 -18.34 -40.80
C LYS A 546 -12.22 -17.16 -41.75
N ALA A 547 -12.12 -17.42 -43.05
CA ALA A 547 -11.87 -16.41 -44.07
C ALA A 547 -13.11 -15.58 -44.41
N MET A 548 -14.32 -15.99 -43.97
CA MET A 548 -15.58 -15.35 -44.32
C MET A 548 -16.41 -14.92 -43.12
N SER A 549 -15.90 -15.03 -41.91
CA SER A 549 -16.63 -14.71 -40.67
C SER A 549 -15.73 -13.99 -39.68
N SER A 550 -16.25 -12.95 -39.05
CA SER A 550 -15.52 -12.20 -38.03
C SER A 550 -15.19 -13.04 -36.81
N THR A 551 -14.04 -12.78 -36.27
CA THR A 551 -13.54 -13.36 -35.02
C THR A 551 -13.14 -12.26 -34.04
N GLY A 552 -13.01 -12.56 -32.74
CA GLY A 552 -12.46 -11.61 -31.77
C GLY A 552 -11.04 -11.14 -32.11
N ALA A 553 -10.28 -11.90 -32.90
CA ALA A 553 -8.95 -11.51 -33.37
C ALA A 553 -9.00 -10.34 -34.37
N ASP A 554 -10.03 -10.30 -35.22
CA ASP A 554 -10.22 -9.20 -36.18
C ASP A 554 -10.44 -7.87 -35.44
N PHE A 555 -11.29 -7.87 -34.40
CA PHE A 555 -11.53 -6.70 -33.56
C PHE A 555 -10.26 -6.31 -32.77
N ARG A 556 -9.53 -7.27 -32.21
CA ARG A 556 -8.25 -6.97 -31.54
C ARG A 556 -7.18 -6.43 -32.50
N GLY A 557 -7.22 -6.85 -33.76
CA GLY A 557 -6.27 -6.39 -34.76
C GLY A 557 -6.52 -4.96 -35.25
N ILE A 558 -7.78 -4.55 -35.47
CA ILE A 558 -8.10 -3.23 -36.01
C ILE A 558 -8.18 -2.15 -34.92
N THR A 559 -8.60 -2.47 -33.71
CA THR A 559 -8.83 -1.51 -32.63
C THR A 559 -7.64 -0.60 -32.32
N PRO A 560 -6.37 -1.10 -32.21
CA PRO A 560 -5.21 -0.24 -31.95
C PRO A 560 -4.97 0.79 -33.04
N LEU A 561 -5.19 0.46 -34.31
CA LEU A 561 -5.03 1.39 -35.42
C LEU A 561 -6.07 2.53 -35.38
N VAL A 562 -7.34 2.18 -35.17
CA VAL A 562 -8.42 3.16 -35.04
C VAL A 562 -8.21 4.06 -33.82
N LEU A 563 -7.79 3.48 -32.68
CA LEU A 563 -7.50 4.23 -31.48
C LEU A 563 -6.33 5.18 -31.68
N ALA A 564 -5.23 4.71 -32.30
CA ALA A 564 -4.06 5.54 -32.61
C ALA A 564 -4.43 6.76 -33.48
N ASP A 565 -5.26 6.55 -34.49
CA ASP A 565 -5.70 7.64 -35.36
C ASP A 565 -6.69 8.60 -34.64
N ALA A 566 -7.53 8.11 -33.75
CA ALA A 566 -8.36 8.95 -32.89
C ALA A 566 -7.49 9.80 -31.94
N LEU A 567 -6.47 9.20 -31.34
CA LEU A 567 -5.49 9.88 -30.46
C LEU A 567 -4.69 10.93 -31.22
N LYS A 568 -4.21 10.64 -32.45
CA LYS A 568 -3.52 11.63 -33.30
C LYS A 568 -4.38 12.86 -33.57
N ARG A 569 -5.69 12.67 -33.77
CA ARG A 569 -6.64 13.78 -34.01
C ARG A 569 -6.97 14.55 -32.74
N ALA A 570 -7.00 13.87 -31.59
CA ALA A 570 -7.21 14.51 -30.29
C ALA A 570 -5.98 15.30 -29.83
N GLY A 571 -4.79 14.83 -30.20
CA GLY A 571 -3.52 15.27 -29.65
C GLY A 571 -3.33 14.85 -28.18
N THR A 572 -2.10 14.70 -27.76
CA THR A 572 -1.76 14.43 -26.35
C THR A 572 -0.71 15.39 -25.84
N ARG A 573 -0.68 15.60 -24.52
CA ARG A 573 0.33 16.37 -23.80
C ARG A 573 0.93 15.52 -22.71
N VAL A 574 2.26 15.57 -22.56
CA VAL A 574 2.98 14.83 -21.54
C VAL A 574 2.98 15.62 -20.23
N HIS A 575 2.69 14.93 -19.15
CA HIS A 575 2.62 15.48 -17.80
C HIS A 575 3.61 14.77 -16.89
N GLU A 576 4.31 15.54 -16.04
CA GLU A 576 5.18 15.07 -14.98
C GLU A 576 4.44 14.95 -13.65
N PRO A 577 4.77 13.98 -12.78
CA PRO A 577 4.22 13.93 -11.44
C PRO A 577 4.83 15.02 -10.56
N VAL A 578 3.96 15.69 -9.82
CA VAL A 578 4.33 16.70 -8.82
C VAL A 578 3.88 16.20 -7.46
N GLN A 579 4.78 16.25 -6.50
CA GLN A 579 4.46 15.90 -5.12
C GLN A 579 4.13 17.15 -4.32
N ARG A 580 3.10 17.08 -3.51
CA ARG A 580 2.90 18.04 -2.42
C ARG A 580 3.89 17.73 -1.31
N PHE A 581 4.51 18.75 -0.79
CA PHE A 581 5.38 18.63 0.36
C PHE A 581 4.87 19.47 1.53
N ARG A 582 5.19 19.00 2.73
CA ARG A 582 5.10 19.73 3.98
C ARG A 582 6.46 19.63 4.66
N LEU A 583 7.13 20.75 4.79
CA LEU A 583 8.43 20.86 5.42
C LEU A 583 8.29 21.61 6.74
N GLU A 584 8.70 20.97 7.83
CA GLU A 584 8.87 21.61 9.12
C GLU A 584 10.37 21.84 9.35
N ALA A 585 10.75 23.06 9.64
CA ALA A 585 12.15 23.43 9.87
C ALA A 585 12.24 24.52 10.95
N PRO A 586 13.39 24.68 11.61
CA PRO A 586 13.64 25.85 12.45
C PRO A 586 13.41 27.14 11.66
N GLU A 587 12.77 28.14 12.29
CA GLU A 587 12.43 29.42 11.64
C GLU A 587 13.67 30.11 11.06
N ASP A 588 14.79 30.03 11.75
CA ASP A 588 16.07 30.61 11.34
C ASP A 588 16.72 29.91 10.13
N ALA A 589 16.29 28.68 9.79
CA ALA A 589 16.74 27.97 8.62
C ALA A 589 15.96 28.31 7.33
N VAL A 590 14.77 28.90 7.44
CA VAL A 590 13.88 29.19 6.29
C VAL A 590 14.57 30.04 5.21
N PRO A 591 15.31 31.09 5.51
CA PRO A 591 16.00 31.90 4.47
C PRO A 591 16.95 31.05 3.59
N ALA A 592 17.59 30.02 4.14
CA ALA A 592 18.50 29.15 3.40
C ALA A 592 17.77 28.14 2.50
N LEU A 593 16.49 27.90 2.75
CA LEU A 593 15.67 26.98 1.96
C LEU A 593 15.18 27.58 0.63
N TRP A 594 14.93 28.89 0.57
CA TRP A 594 14.37 29.54 -0.63
C TRP A 594 15.22 29.35 -1.89
N PRO A 595 16.56 29.51 -1.88
CA PRO A 595 17.39 29.25 -3.06
C PRO A 595 17.32 27.79 -3.51
N VAL A 596 17.14 26.86 -2.56
CA VAL A 596 17.04 25.43 -2.86
C VAL A 596 15.69 25.11 -3.50
N PHE A 597 14.59 25.66 -2.98
CA PHE A 597 13.27 25.51 -3.63
C PHE A 597 13.27 26.05 -5.04
N ALA A 598 13.84 27.23 -5.27
CA ALA A 598 13.96 27.80 -6.60
C ALA A 598 14.78 26.92 -7.56
N ALA A 599 15.93 26.41 -7.10
CA ALA A 599 16.80 25.52 -7.89
C ALA A 599 16.13 24.18 -8.24
N LEU A 600 15.23 23.69 -7.38
CA LEU A 600 14.49 22.45 -7.55
C LEU A 600 13.11 22.66 -8.18
N ALA A 601 12.81 23.86 -8.67
CA ALA A 601 11.50 24.23 -9.21
C ALA A 601 10.32 23.89 -8.26
N ALA A 602 10.57 23.88 -6.96
CA ALA A 602 9.56 23.74 -5.93
C ALA A 602 8.82 25.07 -5.74
N VAL A 603 7.52 24.99 -5.51
CA VAL A 603 6.64 26.15 -5.29
C VAL A 603 6.06 26.03 -3.89
N VAL A 604 6.33 27.01 -3.04
CA VAL A 604 5.73 27.12 -1.70
C VAL A 604 4.43 27.91 -1.83
N ASP A 605 3.32 27.33 -1.40
CA ASP A 605 1.98 27.94 -1.43
C ASP A 605 1.44 28.27 -0.03
N GLY A 606 2.10 27.80 1.04
CA GLY A 606 1.77 28.08 2.43
C GLY A 606 2.99 28.16 3.34
N GLN A 607 2.98 29.14 4.26
CA GLN A 607 3.96 29.24 5.34
C GLN A 607 3.26 29.61 6.63
N GLU A 608 3.56 28.87 7.69
CA GLU A 608 3.09 29.17 9.04
C GLU A 608 4.24 29.00 10.03
N VAL A 609 4.33 29.90 11.03
CA VAL A 609 5.34 29.81 12.10
C VAL A 609 4.64 29.61 13.43
N ARG A 610 5.03 28.57 14.16
CA ARG A 610 4.50 28.26 15.50
C ARG A 610 5.65 27.84 16.43
N GLY A 611 5.87 28.59 17.50
CA GLY A 611 6.84 28.22 18.54
C GLY A 611 8.27 28.05 18.02
N GLY A 612 8.72 28.88 17.06
CA GLY A 612 10.08 28.83 16.49
C GLY A 612 10.27 27.76 15.40
N VAL A 613 9.19 27.05 15.03
CA VAL A 613 9.17 26.10 13.91
C VAL A 613 8.35 26.69 12.77
N ALA A 614 8.95 26.79 11.60
CA ALA A 614 8.27 27.13 10.37
C ALA A 614 7.73 25.86 9.70
N VAL A 615 6.47 25.91 9.27
CA VAL A 615 5.83 24.89 8.44
C VAL A 615 5.65 25.47 7.05
N LEU A 616 6.29 24.89 6.07
CA LEU A 616 6.21 25.27 4.66
C LEU A 616 5.45 24.19 3.90
N GLU A 617 4.41 24.57 3.20
CA GLU A 617 3.64 23.66 2.34
C GLU A 617 3.75 24.09 0.88
N GLY A 618 3.77 23.14 -0.05
CA GLY A 618 3.93 23.46 -1.44
C GLY A 618 3.99 22.25 -2.35
N GLU A 619 4.46 22.48 -3.58
CA GLU A 619 4.62 21.46 -4.60
C GLU A 619 6.08 21.38 -5.08
N VAL A 620 6.55 20.17 -5.34
CA VAL A 620 7.88 19.89 -5.90
C VAL A 620 7.77 18.82 -7.00
N PRO A 621 8.47 18.95 -8.15
CA PRO A 621 8.53 17.88 -9.13
C PRO A 621 9.07 16.59 -8.51
N ALA A 622 8.47 15.44 -8.81
CA ALA A 622 8.87 14.16 -8.21
C ALA A 622 10.37 13.84 -8.46
N ALA A 623 10.92 14.22 -9.61
CA ALA A 623 12.34 14.10 -9.92
C ALA A 623 13.26 14.85 -8.95
N GLN A 624 12.76 15.86 -8.26
CA GLN A 624 13.55 16.75 -7.40
C GLN A 624 13.41 16.46 -5.90
N VAL A 625 12.49 15.56 -5.53
CA VAL A 625 12.23 15.22 -4.12
C VAL A 625 13.51 14.73 -3.43
N HIS A 626 14.18 13.74 -4.03
CA HIS A 626 15.44 13.21 -3.48
C HIS A 626 16.55 14.28 -3.37
N GLY A 627 16.58 15.20 -4.34
CA GLY A 627 17.49 16.37 -4.29
C GLY A 627 17.21 17.30 -3.12
N LEU A 628 15.94 17.45 -2.74
CA LEU A 628 15.51 18.21 -1.56
C LEU A 628 15.86 17.47 -0.27
N GLU A 629 15.50 16.21 -0.14
CA GLU A 629 15.77 15.35 1.01
C GLU A 629 17.26 15.33 1.38
N ARG A 630 18.12 15.16 0.39
CA ARG A 630 19.58 15.09 0.58
C ARG A 630 20.19 16.42 1.08
N ARG A 631 19.63 17.56 0.70
CA ARG A 631 20.13 18.90 1.10
C ARG A 631 19.59 19.35 2.44
N LEU A 632 18.41 18.85 2.82
CA LEU A 632 17.67 19.32 3.99
C LEU A 632 18.45 19.21 5.32
N PRO A 633 19.10 18.08 5.66
CA PRO A 633 19.83 17.96 6.93
C PRO A 633 20.92 19.01 7.10
N GLY A 634 21.67 19.32 6.04
CA GLY A 634 22.71 20.35 6.07
C GLY A 634 22.19 21.77 6.26
N LEU A 635 20.98 22.05 5.75
CA LEU A 635 20.35 23.37 5.83
C LEU A 635 19.63 23.62 7.15
N THR A 636 19.11 22.55 7.76
CA THR A 636 18.27 22.61 8.96
C THR A 636 18.95 22.02 10.20
N ARG A 637 20.25 21.76 10.15
CA ARG A 637 21.01 21.14 11.24
C ARG A 637 20.44 19.77 11.68
N GLY A 638 19.82 19.05 10.74
CA GLY A 638 19.16 17.77 11.00
C GLY A 638 17.77 17.87 11.62
N GLU A 639 17.26 19.06 11.92
CA GLU A 639 15.94 19.27 12.53
C GLU A 639 14.79 19.36 11.50
N GLY A 640 15.12 19.49 10.20
CA GLY A 640 14.14 19.57 9.13
C GLY A 640 13.41 18.24 8.91
N VAL A 641 12.09 18.32 8.83
CA VAL A 641 11.22 17.15 8.61
C VAL A 641 10.42 17.38 7.33
N LEU A 642 10.70 16.58 6.31
CA LEU A 642 10.00 16.62 5.02
C LEU A 642 8.98 15.50 4.93
N GLU A 643 7.73 15.85 4.67
CA GLU A 643 6.69 14.92 4.26
C GLU A 643 6.36 15.18 2.80
N THR A 644 6.26 14.14 2.00
CA THR A 644 5.81 14.25 0.62
C THR A 644 4.65 13.31 0.35
N SER A 645 3.76 13.73 -0.54
CA SER A 645 2.65 12.91 -1.02
C SER A 645 2.37 13.25 -2.48
N PHE A 646 1.84 12.31 -3.25
CA PHE A 646 1.44 12.62 -4.62
C PHE A 646 0.40 13.76 -4.62
N GLY A 647 0.68 14.80 -5.37
CA GLY A 647 -0.22 15.94 -5.53
C GLY A 647 -1.05 15.82 -6.80
N ARG A 648 -0.40 15.93 -7.94
CA ARG A 648 -1.03 15.92 -9.25
C ARG A 648 -0.02 15.68 -10.36
N TYR A 649 -0.52 15.50 -11.57
CA TYR A 649 0.29 15.60 -12.78
C TYR A 649 0.21 17.02 -13.35
N ARG A 650 1.36 17.59 -13.75
CA ARG A 650 1.51 18.91 -14.35
C ARG A 650 2.08 18.77 -15.76
N GLU A 651 1.60 19.56 -16.73
CA GLU A 651 2.16 19.58 -18.07
C GLU A 651 3.65 19.92 -18.04
N VAL A 652 4.45 19.14 -18.75
CA VAL A 652 5.91 19.33 -18.82
C VAL A 652 6.22 20.64 -19.54
N ARG A 653 7.07 21.45 -18.94
CA ARG A 653 7.57 22.69 -19.56
C ARG A 653 8.78 22.40 -20.42
N GLY A 654 8.69 22.68 -21.72
CA GLY A 654 9.78 22.46 -22.68
C GLY A 654 9.58 21.22 -23.55
N PRO A 655 10.66 20.60 -24.08
CA PRO A 655 10.54 19.41 -24.91
C PRO A 655 9.89 18.27 -24.15
N ALA A 656 8.80 17.74 -24.71
CA ALA A 656 8.08 16.64 -24.07
C ALA A 656 8.95 15.37 -24.10
N PRO A 657 9.18 14.71 -22.95
CA PRO A 657 9.91 13.46 -22.92
C PRO A 657 9.08 12.38 -23.61
N ALA A 658 9.75 11.58 -24.45
CA ALA A 658 9.15 10.44 -25.12
C ALA A 658 9.91 9.17 -24.77
N ARG A 659 9.21 8.05 -24.76
CA ARG A 659 9.82 6.75 -24.60
C ARG A 659 9.46 5.81 -25.76
N PRO A 660 10.34 4.88 -26.13
CA PRO A 660 10.03 3.90 -27.16
C PRO A 660 8.82 3.05 -26.76
N ARG A 661 7.95 2.79 -27.74
CA ARG A 661 6.85 1.84 -27.57
C ARG A 661 7.36 0.41 -27.47
N THR A 662 6.62 -0.42 -26.75
CA THR A 662 6.97 -1.83 -26.51
C THR A 662 5.96 -2.80 -27.12
N ASP A 663 4.85 -2.27 -27.63
CA ASP A 663 3.83 -3.00 -28.37
C ASP A 663 4.17 -3.01 -29.89
N HIS A 664 3.36 -3.71 -30.67
CA HIS A 664 3.38 -3.58 -32.13
C HIS A 664 2.83 -2.20 -32.48
N ASN A 665 3.74 -1.28 -32.77
CA ASN A 665 3.49 0.16 -32.86
C ASN A 665 2.30 0.52 -33.78
N PRO A 666 1.10 0.83 -33.27
CA PRO A 666 -0.06 1.17 -34.10
C PRO A 666 0.04 2.58 -34.71
N LEU A 667 1.05 3.36 -34.32
CA LEU A 667 1.32 4.69 -34.93
C LEU A 667 1.98 4.55 -36.30
N ASP A 668 2.71 3.42 -36.54
CA ASP A 668 3.19 3.00 -37.85
C ASP A 668 2.33 1.83 -38.36
N ARG A 669 1.37 2.16 -39.20
CA ARG A 669 0.40 1.19 -39.73
C ARG A 669 1.08 0.02 -40.47
N LYS A 670 2.12 0.33 -41.27
CA LYS A 670 2.81 -0.68 -42.07
C LYS A 670 3.55 -1.69 -41.19
N GLU A 671 4.30 -1.19 -40.23
CA GLU A 671 4.99 -2.01 -39.23
C GLU A 671 4.00 -2.86 -38.43
N TYR A 672 2.92 -2.25 -37.94
CA TYR A 672 1.87 -2.94 -37.19
C TYR A 672 1.26 -4.11 -37.96
N LEU A 673 0.80 -3.86 -39.19
CA LEU A 673 0.16 -4.90 -40.03
C LEU A 673 1.13 -6.03 -40.37
N LEU A 674 2.41 -5.73 -40.58
CA LEU A 674 3.46 -6.72 -40.81
C LEU A 674 3.59 -7.71 -39.64
N HIS A 675 3.54 -7.19 -38.42
CA HIS A 675 3.63 -8.02 -37.22
C HIS A 675 2.35 -8.79 -36.90
N VAL A 676 1.18 -8.15 -37.02
CA VAL A 676 -0.10 -8.74 -36.61
C VAL A 676 -0.63 -9.74 -37.63
N GLN A 677 -0.47 -9.48 -38.92
CA GLN A 677 -0.97 -10.39 -39.99
C GLN A 677 0.07 -11.34 -40.55
N ARG A 678 1.35 -11.11 -40.31
CA ARG A 678 2.46 -11.85 -40.96
C ARG A 678 2.33 -11.88 -42.50
N ARG A 679 1.68 -10.87 -43.09
CA ARG A 679 1.54 -10.65 -44.53
C ARG A 679 2.15 -9.30 -44.86
N VAL A 680 3.02 -9.30 -45.85
CA VAL A 680 3.57 -8.09 -46.49
C VAL A 680 2.61 -7.60 -47.54
#